data_569fa9375fd4bd138e7310f5408f84e3
#
_entry.id   569fa9375fd4bd138e7310f5408f84e3
#
_cell.length_a   1.000
_cell.length_b   1.000
_cell.length_c   1.000
_cell.angle_alpha   90.00
_cell.angle_beta   90.00
_cell.angle_gamma   90.00
#
_symmetry.space_group_name_H-M   'P 1'
#
loop_
_entity.id
_entity.type
_entity.pdbx_description
1 polymer ?
#
loop_
_entity_poly.entity_id
_entity_poly.type
_entity_poly.pdbx_seq_one_letter_code
_entity_poly.pdbx_strand_id
1 'polypeptide(L)'
;MKKVIFITFMLMLVLTAWGQKKGHHVLVPGNGKLDLEQFIRPVDTNMDISNLSLSELRLLRNGLAARQGYIFMDAGLRSIFRQTSWYDSIMWAKFEKTEDTPGYGYSVEHGFRQLPLNYSKAELAFIEKIKNRERMLQETKYNPKKGYLVDTDKLLNPFQLETFDPALKDKLGRNGFAIVPGNKIQLFHVYEKNDYSDFPSFVTTDLYLQLFHFYFDSVLRNIEEEKLSGQVEKLCKIMYEAVTEKAKTATDKNLLAAYQYNQAYFAIANALITGKQPLPVASEYQKMVEDEIRKVNASVDDFSPFMGYLDVKYNYSLFRPRGHYSRNENIKKYFRAMMWLQNVHFGTDKPNQLAAAITMAETIATNAKAQKAYEYVFKPMTFLFGKPDNITIFQVYDEIKKAGMPTDKLLKNKKALAQLRKNIEATGEQQTRIRPKFELTSHCKIDFMPQRYMPDSEVLNEMIDAKNEVTKRGVPCGLDVFAALGNTAAERILLGDMQVQKQWEEYIPTLTQMKQRMSGIDWNETVATRWINSLKELSDTTSSMPYFMKTPQWGKKNLNTALASWAELKLDAILYAKQPAGAECGGYGPPEPVLKGYVEPNVTFWKRAIQLCYTIEEVLKQYDLVTEKVTTTTESLAEQAQFLLQISTKELKGQLLSEEEYRQIEIIGSTFEYISLELARDKEEFLQGWDDVHGADRSVAVVADVYTANALNNPKHSILYEATGPAYEIYVVVEIEGNLYLTRGAVLSYREFERPTGDQRLTDEEWQKYLKDHPSYGIPSWMEEISVPVTKELEDNEEFFYSSGC
;
A
#
# COMPACT_ATOMS: atom_id res chain seq x y z
N MET A 1 8.28 -61.05 -13.43
CA MET A 1 9.20 -60.41 -12.44
C MET A 1 9.09 -58.91 -12.32
N LYS A 2 9.17 -58.10 -13.41
CA LYS A 2 9.08 -56.62 -13.28
C LYS A 2 7.79 -56.09 -12.67
N LYS A 3 6.62 -56.65 -12.93
CA LYS A 3 5.33 -56.22 -12.30
C LYS A 3 5.22 -56.56 -10.81
N VAL A 4 5.81 -57.64 -10.39
CA VAL A 4 5.80 -58.01 -8.95
C VAL A 4 6.73 -57.12 -8.14
N ILE A 5 7.89 -56.75 -8.70
CA ILE A 5 8.84 -55.80 -8.06
C ILE A 5 8.23 -54.40 -7.96
N PHE A 6 7.44 -53.94 -8.94
CA PHE A 6 6.77 -52.66 -8.88
C PHE A 6 5.66 -52.57 -7.84
N ILE A 7 4.89 -53.64 -7.71
CA ILE A 7 3.83 -53.78 -6.69
C ILE A 7 4.44 -53.88 -5.28
N THR A 8 5.55 -54.60 -5.12
CA THR A 8 6.27 -54.70 -3.85
C THR A 8 6.94 -53.38 -3.48
N PHE A 9 7.44 -52.60 -4.46
CA PHE A 9 8.00 -51.27 -4.24
C PHE A 9 6.90 -50.24 -3.90
N MET A 10 5.74 -50.30 -4.56
CA MET A 10 4.58 -49.47 -4.22
C MET A 10 3.98 -49.82 -2.85
N LEU A 11 3.92 -51.11 -2.47
CA LEU A 11 3.51 -51.52 -1.14
C LEU A 11 4.55 -51.11 -0.06
N MET A 12 5.85 -51.12 -0.37
CA MET A 12 6.87 -50.58 0.55
C MET A 12 6.81 -49.04 0.67
N LEU A 13 6.49 -48.31 -0.40
CA LEU A 13 6.27 -46.85 -0.34
C LEU A 13 5.00 -46.51 0.44
N VAL A 14 3.94 -47.28 0.30
CA VAL A 14 2.72 -47.12 1.11
C VAL A 14 2.95 -47.49 2.56
N LEU A 15 3.79 -48.52 2.83
CA LEU A 15 4.16 -48.89 4.20
C LEU A 15 5.19 -47.96 4.82
N THR A 16 6.00 -47.23 4.04
CA THR A 16 6.90 -46.18 4.58
C THR A 16 6.19 -44.83 4.75
N ALA A 17 5.12 -44.58 4.05
CA ALA A 17 4.21 -43.43 4.31
C ALA A 17 3.37 -43.63 5.57
N TRP A 18 3.21 -44.87 6.01
CA TRP A 18 2.70 -45.26 7.34
C TRP A 18 3.86 -45.48 8.36
N GLY A 19 5.03 -44.82 8.11
CA GLY A 19 6.14 -44.84 9.02
C GLY A 19 5.80 -44.16 10.34
N GLN A 20 5.60 -45.01 11.36
CA GLN A 20 5.74 -44.73 12.79
C GLN A 20 5.50 -43.24 13.17
N LYS A 21 4.25 -42.79 13.23
CA LYS A 21 3.89 -41.78 14.22
C LYS A 21 4.28 -42.36 15.59
N LYS A 22 5.47 -42.05 16.13
CA LYS A 22 5.76 -42.13 17.54
C LYS A 22 4.54 -41.53 18.23
N GLY A 23 3.99 -42.21 19.20
CA GLY A 23 2.76 -41.84 19.87
C GLY A 23 2.79 -40.37 20.30
N HIS A 24 2.37 -39.49 19.39
CA HIS A 24 2.06 -38.13 19.72
C HIS A 24 0.80 -38.20 20.55
N HIS A 25 0.90 -37.83 21.83
CA HIS A 25 -0.27 -37.49 22.58
C HIS A 25 -1.00 -36.42 21.82
N VAL A 26 -2.27 -36.64 21.50
CA VAL A 26 -3.12 -35.59 20.91
C VAL A 26 -3.13 -34.47 21.94
N LEU A 27 -2.43 -33.39 21.64
CA LEU A 27 -2.36 -32.22 22.51
C LEU A 27 -3.74 -31.55 22.48
N VAL A 28 -4.56 -31.89 23.48
CA VAL A 28 -5.78 -31.14 23.71
C VAL A 28 -5.37 -29.83 24.34
N PRO A 29 -5.63 -28.69 23.66
CA PRO A 29 -5.31 -27.38 24.20
C PRO A 29 -6.04 -27.22 25.55
N GLY A 30 -5.28 -26.94 26.59
CA GLY A 30 -5.77 -26.81 27.94
C GLY A 30 -4.93 -27.59 28.94
N ASN A 31 -5.52 -28.04 30.06
CA ASN A 31 -4.80 -28.68 31.17
C ASN A 31 -4.47 -30.17 30.95
N GLY A 32 -4.59 -30.67 29.71
CA GLY A 32 -4.27 -32.08 29.38
C GLY A 32 -5.13 -33.14 30.08
N LYS A 33 -6.38 -32.76 30.42
CA LYS A 33 -7.28 -33.64 31.19
C LYS A 33 -8.15 -34.54 30.32
N LEU A 34 -8.20 -34.27 29.00
CA LEU A 34 -8.99 -35.07 28.07
C LEU A 34 -8.05 -35.92 27.21
N ASP A 35 -8.36 -37.21 27.13
CA ASP A 35 -7.71 -38.10 26.18
C ASP A 35 -8.66 -38.39 25.02
N LEU A 36 -8.45 -37.75 23.86
CA LEU A 36 -9.30 -37.92 22.69
C LEU A 36 -9.28 -39.34 22.11
N GLU A 37 -8.21 -40.14 22.35
CA GLU A 37 -8.15 -41.54 21.95
C GLU A 37 -9.20 -42.39 22.67
N GLN A 38 -9.60 -41.97 23.87
CA GLN A 38 -10.63 -42.68 24.63
C GLN A 38 -12.05 -42.39 24.16
N PHE A 39 -12.28 -41.35 23.36
CA PHE A 39 -13.64 -40.95 22.90
C PHE A 39 -14.29 -41.94 21.93
N ILE A 40 -13.56 -42.90 21.41
CA ILE A 40 -14.17 -44.04 20.70
C ILE A 40 -15.07 -44.89 21.65
N ARG A 41 -14.79 -44.88 22.95
CA ARG A 41 -15.61 -45.56 24.00
C ARG A 41 -16.74 -44.63 24.45
N PRO A 42 -17.82 -45.20 25.08
CA PRO A 42 -18.85 -44.38 25.71
C PRO A 42 -18.27 -43.39 26.72
N VAL A 43 -18.63 -42.11 26.60
CA VAL A 43 -18.19 -41.05 27.52
C VAL A 43 -18.96 -41.18 28.85
N ASP A 44 -18.26 -41.02 29.98
CA ASP A 44 -18.94 -40.98 31.30
C ASP A 44 -19.74 -39.65 31.41
N THR A 45 -21.05 -39.76 31.29
CA THR A 45 -21.96 -38.60 31.40
C THR A 45 -22.08 -38.04 32.82
N ASN A 46 -21.47 -38.69 33.84
CA ASN A 46 -21.43 -38.21 35.22
C ASN A 46 -20.11 -37.50 35.56
N MET A 47 -19.17 -37.42 34.64
CA MET A 47 -17.87 -36.79 34.94
C MET A 47 -18.00 -35.33 35.42
N ASP A 48 -17.07 -34.91 36.27
CA ASP A 48 -16.97 -33.52 36.70
C ASP A 48 -16.32 -32.67 35.61
N ILE A 49 -17.06 -31.70 35.13
CA ILE A 49 -16.64 -30.78 34.10
C ILE A 49 -16.28 -29.36 34.64
N SER A 50 -16.28 -29.19 35.97
CA SER A 50 -16.12 -27.88 36.62
C SER A 50 -14.74 -27.20 36.33
N ASN A 51 -13.71 -28.07 36.16
CA ASN A 51 -12.32 -27.66 35.95
C ASN A 51 -11.83 -27.72 34.49
N LEU A 52 -12.74 -27.98 33.55
CA LEU A 52 -12.40 -27.97 32.11
C LEU A 52 -12.41 -26.56 31.53
N SER A 53 -11.45 -26.28 30.67
CA SER A 53 -11.41 -25.07 29.87
C SER A 53 -12.55 -25.04 28.84
N LEU A 54 -12.79 -23.86 28.23
CA LEU A 54 -13.78 -23.74 27.16
C LEU A 54 -13.50 -24.66 25.98
N SER A 55 -12.22 -24.75 25.59
CA SER A 55 -11.76 -25.62 24.51
C SER A 55 -11.96 -27.09 24.84
N GLU A 56 -11.59 -27.54 26.06
CA GLU A 56 -11.80 -28.91 26.49
C GLU A 56 -13.29 -29.26 26.53
N LEU A 57 -14.16 -28.39 27.05
CA LEU A 57 -15.61 -28.57 27.02
C LEU A 57 -16.16 -28.73 25.60
N ARG A 58 -15.70 -27.90 24.67
CA ARG A 58 -16.07 -27.99 23.25
C ARG A 58 -15.65 -29.32 22.65
N LEU A 59 -14.43 -29.80 22.92
CA LEU A 59 -13.93 -31.07 22.42
C LEU A 59 -14.70 -32.23 23.04
N LEU A 60 -14.96 -32.20 24.34
CA LEU A 60 -15.77 -33.21 25.04
C LEU A 60 -17.18 -33.33 24.46
N ARG A 61 -17.83 -32.19 24.20
CA ARG A 61 -19.17 -32.16 23.58
C ARG A 61 -19.17 -32.74 22.17
N ASN A 62 -18.17 -32.32 21.35
CA ASN A 62 -18.06 -32.79 19.98
C ASN A 62 -17.49 -34.23 19.88
N GLY A 63 -16.77 -34.71 20.86
CA GLY A 63 -16.36 -36.12 20.96
C GLY A 63 -17.53 -37.10 20.92
N LEU A 64 -18.71 -36.73 21.46
CA LEU A 64 -19.95 -37.52 21.34
C LEU A 64 -20.45 -37.61 19.89
N ALA A 65 -20.17 -36.63 19.06
CA ALA A 65 -20.47 -36.63 17.61
C ALA A 65 -19.38 -37.38 16.82
N ALA A 66 -18.11 -37.09 17.14
CA ALA A 66 -16.95 -37.67 16.46
C ALA A 66 -16.96 -39.20 16.47
N ARG A 67 -17.30 -39.82 17.63
CA ARG A 67 -17.42 -41.26 17.76
C ARG A 67 -18.52 -41.89 16.91
N GLN A 68 -19.44 -41.10 16.38
CA GLN A 68 -20.45 -41.54 15.41
C GLN A 68 -20.06 -41.23 13.97
N GLY A 69 -18.82 -40.83 13.73
CA GLY A 69 -18.29 -40.47 12.41
C GLY A 69 -18.85 -39.14 11.87
N TYR A 70 -19.25 -38.21 12.75
CA TYR A 70 -19.74 -36.89 12.32
C TYR A 70 -18.65 -36.17 11.51
N ILE A 71 -18.98 -35.73 10.31
CA ILE A 71 -18.11 -35.00 9.44
C ILE A 71 -18.17 -33.55 9.88
N PHE A 72 -17.15 -33.06 10.61
CA PHE A 72 -17.12 -31.71 11.08
C PHE A 72 -16.86 -30.74 9.90
N MET A 73 -17.71 -29.73 9.78
CA MET A 73 -17.50 -28.60 8.88
C MET A 73 -16.66 -27.49 9.52
N ASP A 74 -16.30 -27.57 10.77
CA ASP A 74 -15.36 -26.72 11.46
C ASP A 74 -13.95 -27.30 11.31
N ALA A 75 -13.06 -26.53 10.66
CA ALA A 75 -11.70 -26.95 10.33
C ALA A 75 -10.91 -27.33 11.59
N GLY A 76 -10.96 -26.51 12.65
CA GLY A 76 -10.22 -26.77 13.88
C GLY A 76 -10.68 -28.08 14.60
N LEU A 77 -11.98 -28.33 14.66
CA LEU A 77 -12.49 -29.59 15.23
C LEU A 77 -12.08 -30.79 14.37
N ARG A 78 -12.20 -30.66 13.03
CA ARG A 78 -11.84 -31.74 12.12
C ARG A 78 -10.36 -32.08 12.21
N SER A 79 -9.47 -31.08 12.20
CA SER A 79 -8.03 -31.27 12.35
C SER A 79 -7.66 -31.95 13.66
N ILE A 80 -8.24 -31.51 14.77
CA ILE A 80 -7.98 -32.14 16.09
C ILE A 80 -8.42 -33.59 16.12
N PHE A 81 -9.65 -33.91 15.68
CA PHE A 81 -10.13 -35.32 15.73
C PHE A 81 -9.40 -36.22 14.73
N ARG A 82 -8.94 -35.69 13.57
CA ARG A 82 -8.14 -36.44 12.61
C ARG A 82 -6.78 -36.91 13.15
N GLN A 83 -6.27 -36.29 14.19
CA GLN A 83 -5.02 -36.74 14.84
C GLN A 83 -5.25 -38.01 15.68
N THR A 84 -6.49 -38.38 16.03
CA THR A 84 -6.80 -39.62 16.71
C THR A 84 -6.66 -40.84 15.79
N SER A 85 -6.31 -41.98 16.37
CA SER A 85 -6.11 -43.23 15.63
C SER A 85 -7.40 -43.79 14.99
N TRP A 86 -8.57 -43.30 15.38
CA TRP A 86 -9.87 -43.88 15.10
C TRP A 86 -10.82 -42.99 14.27
N TYR A 87 -10.74 -41.68 14.35
CA TYR A 87 -11.76 -40.78 13.78
C TYR A 87 -11.83 -40.83 12.26
N ASP A 88 -10.74 -40.74 11.54
CA ASP A 88 -10.75 -40.78 10.08
C ASP A 88 -11.45 -42.02 9.52
N SER A 89 -11.13 -43.18 10.07
CA SER A 89 -11.74 -44.43 9.63
C SER A 89 -13.27 -44.44 9.82
N ILE A 90 -13.76 -43.93 10.96
CA ILE A 90 -15.21 -43.87 11.25
C ILE A 90 -15.89 -42.77 10.42
N MET A 91 -15.23 -41.67 10.19
CA MET A 91 -15.73 -40.56 9.39
C MET A 91 -15.91 -40.98 7.94
N TRP A 92 -14.91 -41.62 7.33
CA TRP A 92 -14.98 -42.12 5.95
C TRP A 92 -16.08 -43.17 5.80
N ALA A 93 -16.19 -44.13 6.72
CA ALA A 93 -17.27 -45.11 6.71
C ALA A 93 -18.66 -44.46 6.84
N LYS A 94 -18.76 -43.35 7.61
CA LYS A 94 -19.99 -42.53 7.71
C LYS A 94 -20.27 -41.79 6.41
N PHE A 95 -19.24 -41.23 5.75
CA PHE A 95 -19.35 -40.54 4.47
C PHE A 95 -19.90 -41.48 3.41
N GLU A 96 -19.26 -42.63 3.18
CA GLU A 96 -19.71 -43.65 2.21
C GLU A 96 -21.16 -44.07 2.46
N LYS A 97 -21.50 -44.37 3.73
CA LYS A 97 -22.87 -44.72 4.09
C LYS A 97 -23.84 -43.54 3.86
N THR A 98 -23.41 -42.33 3.98
CA THR A 98 -24.23 -41.12 3.73
C THR A 98 -24.54 -40.99 2.26
N GLU A 99 -23.54 -41.15 1.40
CA GLU A 99 -23.71 -41.12 -0.07
C GLU A 99 -24.63 -42.27 -0.56
N ASP A 100 -24.54 -43.44 0.03
CA ASP A 100 -25.38 -44.60 -0.32
C ASP A 100 -26.82 -44.51 0.21
N THR A 101 -27.15 -43.50 1.06
CA THR A 101 -28.49 -43.40 1.67
C THR A 101 -29.36 -42.40 0.93
N PRO A 102 -30.52 -42.82 0.36
CA PRO A 102 -31.43 -41.92 -0.37
C PRO A 102 -31.86 -40.70 0.49
N GLY A 103 -31.69 -39.49 -0.07
CA GLY A 103 -32.03 -38.24 0.58
C GLY A 103 -30.93 -37.67 1.50
N TYR A 104 -29.75 -38.26 1.47
CA TYR A 104 -28.52 -37.81 2.14
C TYR A 104 -27.37 -37.73 1.10
N GLY A 105 -26.18 -37.31 1.50
CA GLY A 105 -25.03 -37.07 0.63
C GLY A 105 -25.12 -35.76 -0.10
N TYR A 106 -24.40 -35.63 -1.19
CA TYR A 106 -24.39 -34.43 -2.02
C TYR A 106 -25.66 -34.28 -2.85
N SER A 107 -26.23 -33.06 -2.88
CA SER A 107 -27.29 -32.68 -3.80
C SER A 107 -27.09 -31.25 -4.31
N VAL A 108 -27.49 -31.00 -5.55
CA VAL A 108 -27.42 -29.66 -6.16
C VAL A 108 -28.30 -28.63 -5.43
N GLU A 109 -29.38 -29.10 -4.80
CA GLU A 109 -30.38 -28.24 -4.16
C GLU A 109 -30.04 -27.89 -2.71
N HIS A 110 -29.34 -28.78 -1.98
CA HIS A 110 -29.13 -28.67 -0.53
C HIS A 110 -27.68 -28.85 -0.06
N GLY A 111 -26.71 -28.97 -0.99
CA GLY A 111 -25.32 -29.30 -0.65
C GLY A 111 -25.18 -30.68 -0.01
N PHE A 112 -24.19 -30.82 0.89
CA PHE A 112 -23.91 -32.09 1.58
C PHE A 112 -24.76 -32.24 2.85
N ARG A 113 -25.59 -33.30 2.90
CA ARG A 113 -26.44 -33.63 4.03
C ARG A 113 -26.02 -34.92 4.71
N GLN A 114 -25.50 -34.83 5.94
CA GLN A 114 -25.05 -35.96 6.71
C GLN A 114 -26.22 -36.79 7.29
N LEU A 115 -25.96 -38.08 7.52
CA LEU A 115 -26.84 -38.91 8.31
C LEU A 115 -26.95 -38.40 9.76
N PRO A 116 -28.17 -38.48 10.39
CA PRO A 116 -28.37 -37.99 11.73
C PRO A 116 -27.51 -38.71 12.77
N LEU A 117 -27.28 -38.04 13.88
CA LEU A 117 -26.62 -38.59 15.07
C LEU A 117 -27.66 -39.09 16.04
N ASN A 118 -27.32 -40.19 16.76
CA ASN A 118 -28.17 -40.79 17.73
C ASN A 118 -27.56 -40.63 19.14
N TYR A 119 -28.25 -39.90 19.99
CA TYR A 119 -27.85 -39.68 21.37
C TYR A 119 -28.84 -40.33 22.35
N SER A 120 -28.32 -40.93 23.39
CA SER A 120 -29.11 -41.37 24.54
C SER A 120 -29.65 -40.15 25.33
N LYS A 121 -30.66 -40.36 26.16
CA LYS A 121 -31.18 -39.30 27.06
C LYS A 121 -30.09 -38.76 28.01
N ALA A 122 -29.19 -39.64 28.50
CA ALA A 122 -28.08 -39.26 29.35
C ALA A 122 -27.07 -38.35 28.60
N GLU A 123 -26.71 -38.71 27.36
CA GLU A 123 -25.82 -37.93 26.54
C GLU A 123 -26.42 -36.57 26.18
N LEU A 124 -27.72 -36.46 25.85
CA LEU A 124 -28.40 -35.19 25.61
C LEU A 124 -28.38 -34.28 26.85
N ALA A 125 -28.65 -34.83 28.02
CA ALA A 125 -28.58 -34.09 29.30
C ALA A 125 -27.14 -33.62 29.60
N PHE A 126 -26.16 -34.45 29.28
CA PHE A 126 -24.75 -34.11 29.45
C PHE A 126 -24.30 -33.02 28.47
N ILE A 127 -24.71 -33.09 27.22
CA ILE A 127 -24.47 -32.02 26.22
C ILE A 127 -25.02 -30.68 26.74
N GLU A 128 -26.24 -30.66 27.30
CA GLU A 128 -26.80 -29.42 27.85
C GLU A 128 -26.05 -28.92 29.09
N LYS A 129 -25.55 -29.82 29.94
CA LYS A 129 -24.68 -29.47 31.07
C LYS A 129 -23.38 -28.83 30.58
N ILE A 130 -22.77 -29.34 29.52
CA ILE A 130 -21.56 -28.79 28.92
C ILE A 130 -21.85 -27.41 28.34
N LYS A 131 -22.89 -27.27 27.50
CA LYS A 131 -23.28 -25.96 26.88
C LYS A 131 -23.52 -24.86 27.92
N ASN A 132 -24.15 -25.23 29.06
CA ASN A 132 -24.38 -24.29 30.15
C ASN A 132 -23.03 -23.83 30.75
N ARG A 133 -22.10 -24.73 30.94
CA ARG A 133 -20.76 -24.39 31.44
C ARG A 133 -19.95 -23.55 30.42
N GLU A 134 -19.99 -23.88 29.13
CA GLU A 134 -19.40 -23.09 28.04
C GLU A 134 -19.93 -21.65 28.09
N ARG A 135 -21.26 -21.46 28.20
CA ARG A 135 -21.89 -20.14 28.30
C ARG A 135 -21.38 -19.33 29.49
N MET A 136 -21.33 -19.95 30.68
CA MET A 136 -20.79 -19.29 31.89
C MET A 136 -19.34 -18.84 31.74
N LEU A 137 -18.50 -19.60 31.04
CA LEU A 137 -17.11 -19.23 30.79
C LEU A 137 -17.02 -18.08 29.75
N GLN A 138 -17.89 -18.09 28.76
CA GLN A 138 -17.93 -17.01 27.73
C GLN A 138 -18.39 -15.66 28.29
N GLU A 139 -19.27 -15.66 29.32
CA GLU A 139 -19.72 -14.41 29.98
C GLU A 139 -18.57 -13.60 30.59
N THR A 140 -17.43 -14.22 30.91
CA THR A 140 -16.26 -13.60 31.53
C THR A 140 -15.07 -13.48 30.56
N LYS A 141 -15.30 -13.48 29.25
CA LYS A 141 -14.23 -13.42 28.22
C LYS A 141 -13.58 -12.04 28.07
N TYR A 142 -14.26 -11.00 28.51
CA TYR A 142 -13.74 -9.62 28.47
C TYR A 142 -13.33 -9.12 29.83
N ASN A 143 -12.30 -8.27 29.85
CA ASN A 143 -11.75 -7.66 31.07
C ASN A 143 -11.42 -8.67 32.19
N PRO A 144 -10.65 -9.74 31.91
CA PRO A 144 -10.39 -10.81 32.90
C PRO A 144 -9.59 -10.32 34.10
N LYS A 145 -8.75 -9.30 33.91
CA LYS A 145 -7.97 -8.63 34.96
C LYS A 145 -7.64 -7.20 34.56
N LYS A 146 -7.21 -6.35 35.51
CA LYS A 146 -6.87 -4.95 35.28
C LYS A 146 -5.80 -4.80 34.15
N GLY A 147 -6.10 -4.02 33.13
CA GLY A 147 -5.21 -3.75 31.99
C GLY A 147 -5.26 -4.81 30.88
N TYR A 148 -6.22 -5.72 30.92
CA TYR A 148 -6.47 -6.69 29.86
C TYR A 148 -7.87 -6.49 29.29
N LEU A 149 -7.99 -6.55 27.96
CA LEU A 149 -9.26 -6.42 27.25
C LEU A 149 -9.96 -7.75 27.07
N VAL A 150 -9.18 -8.82 26.86
CA VAL A 150 -9.70 -10.13 26.50
C VAL A 150 -8.93 -11.25 27.21
N ASP A 151 -9.63 -12.34 27.47
CA ASP A 151 -9.08 -13.56 28.07
C ASP A 151 -8.70 -14.56 26.98
N THR A 152 -7.41 -14.66 26.67
CA THR A 152 -6.89 -15.58 25.64
C THR A 152 -7.05 -17.06 26.00
N ASP A 153 -7.28 -17.40 27.27
CA ASP A 153 -7.57 -18.77 27.69
C ASP A 153 -8.97 -19.25 27.27
N LYS A 154 -9.81 -18.35 26.73
CA LYS A 154 -11.17 -18.62 26.25
C LYS A 154 -11.30 -18.64 24.72
N LEU A 155 -10.18 -18.70 24.01
CA LEU A 155 -10.17 -18.95 22.58
C LEU A 155 -10.73 -20.34 22.25
N LEU A 156 -11.40 -20.46 21.11
CA LEU A 156 -11.81 -21.78 20.59
C LEU A 156 -10.69 -22.52 19.85
N ASN A 157 -9.67 -21.79 19.40
CA ASN A 157 -8.47 -22.32 18.76
C ASN A 157 -7.19 -22.02 19.58
N PRO A 158 -7.13 -22.33 20.89
CA PRO A 158 -6.01 -21.97 21.75
C PRO A 158 -4.71 -22.71 21.40
N PHE A 159 -4.76 -23.82 20.64
CA PHE A 159 -3.61 -24.54 20.12
C PHE A 159 -2.72 -23.67 19.23
N GLN A 160 -3.28 -22.66 18.57
CA GLN A 160 -2.51 -21.67 17.79
C GLN A 160 -1.61 -20.79 18.69
N LEU A 161 -1.90 -20.68 19.97
CA LEU A 161 -1.05 -19.95 20.92
C LEU A 161 0.16 -20.76 21.42
N GLU A 162 0.25 -22.06 21.17
CA GLU A 162 1.28 -22.90 21.79
C GLU A 162 2.69 -22.50 21.36
N THR A 163 2.84 -22.06 20.10
CA THR A 163 4.10 -21.56 19.54
C THR A 163 4.46 -20.13 19.97
N PHE A 164 3.53 -19.40 20.59
CA PHE A 164 3.69 -17.99 20.94
C PHE A 164 4.46 -17.82 22.25
N ASP A 165 5.38 -16.86 22.26
CA ASP A 165 6.07 -16.49 23.47
C ASP A 165 5.15 -15.74 24.47
N PRO A 166 5.55 -15.64 25.74
CA PRO A 166 4.75 -14.96 26.77
C PRO A 166 4.48 -13.48 26.49
N ALA A 167 5.40 -12.77 25.81
CA ALA A 167 5.25 -11.34 25.49
C ALA A 167 4.15 -11.13 24.46
N LEU A 168 4.08 -11.99 23.44
CA LEU A 168 3.04 -11.98 22.44
C LEU A 168 1.66 -12.28 23.05
N LYS A 169 1.57 -13.33 23.89
CA LYS A 169 0.34 -13.68 24.63
C LYS A 169 -0.14 -12.54 25.54
N ASP A 170 0.79 -11.90 26.26
CA ASP A 170 0.46 -10.77 27.13
C ASP A 170 -0.08 -9.57 26.32
N LYS A 171 0.55 -9.25 25.18
CA LYS A 171 0.11 -8.15 24.31
C LYS A 171 -1.26 -8.44 23.67
N LEU A 172 -1.52 -9.66 23.22
CA LEU A 172 -2.84 -10.08 22.74
C LEU A 172 -3.92 -9.90 23.79
N GLY A 173 -3.67 -10.30 25.01
CA GLY A 173 -4.64 -10.14 26.11
C GLY A 173 -4.90 -8.69 26.46
N ARG A 174 -3.88 -7.82 26.40
CA ARG A 174 -4.00 -6.38 26.71
C ARG A 174 -4.70 -5.58 25.62
N ASN A 175 -4.35 -5.80 24.37
CA ASN A 175 -4.80 -4.97 23.27
C ASN A 175 -5.92 -5.62 22.44
N GLY A 176 -6.13 -6.92 22.56
CA GLY A 176 -6.97 -7.73 21.66
C GLY A 176 -6.27 -8.06 20.34
N PHE A 177 -5.07 -7.51 20.12
CA PHE A 177 -4.23 -7.77 18.95
C PHE A 177 -2.74 -7.56 19.28
N ALA A 178 -1.87 -8.08 18.40
CA ALA A 178 -0.44 -7.78 18.41
C ALA A 178 0.14 -7.87 17.00
N ILE A 179 1.10 -7.00 16.69
CA ILE A 179 1.85 -7.03 15.44
C ILE A 179 3.19 -7.74 15.70
N VAL A 180 3.54 -8.63 14.78
CA VAL A 180 4.82 -9.37 14.79
C VAL A 180 5.57 -8.99 13.53
N PRO A 181 6.77 -8.37 13.66
CA PRO A 181 7.60 -8.09 12.50
C PRO A 181 7.91 -9.36 11.70
N GLY A 182 7.64 -9.32 10.40
CA GLY A 182 7.82 -10.44 9.49
C GLY A 182 8.89 -10.16 8.42
N ASN A 183 9.13 -11.14 7.58
CA ASN A 183 10.06 -11.09 6.47
C ASN A 183 9.40 -11.38 5.11
N LYS A 184 8.07 -11.48 5.08
CA LYS A 184 7.34 -11.75 3.84
C LYS A 184 7.47 -10.57 2.89
N ILE A 185 7.72 -10.87 1.62
CA ILE A 185 7.96 -9.84 0.60
C ILE A 185 6.65 -9.22 0.08
N GLN A 186 5.51 -9.87 0.31
CA GLN A 186 4.18 -9.37 -0.03
C GLN A 186 3.18 -9.67 1.09
N LEU A 187 2.11 -8.86 1.22
CA LEU A 187 1.11 -9.07 2.26
C LEU A 187 0.28 -10.34 1.98
N PHE A 188 -0.06 -10.63 0.74
CA PHE A 188 -0.84 -11.82 0.38
C PHE A 188 -0.12 -13.13 0.75
N HIS A 189 1.21 -13.20 0.77
CA HIS A 189 1.94 -14.38 1.23
C HIS A 189 1.66 -14.77 2.69
N VAL A 190 1.21 -13.83 3.52
CA VAL A 190 0.77 -14.16 4.90
C VAL A 190 -0.56 -14.90 4.85
N TYR A 191 -1.46 -14.50 3.94
CA TYR A 191 -2.77 -15.14 3.78
C TYR A 191 -2.67 -16.50 3.08
N GLU A 192 -1.75 -16.68 2.14
CA GLU A 192 -1.41 -17.98 1.58
C GLU A 192 -0.87 -18.94 2.66
N LYS A 193 0.02 -18.44 3.52
CA LYS A 193 0.46 -19.21 4.69
C LYS A 193 -0.71 -19.61 5.60
N ASN A 194 -1.74 -18.75 5.74
CA ASN A 194 -2.95 -19.08 6.50
C ASN A 194 -3.71 -20.24 5.88
N ASP A 195 -3.93 -20.20 4.56
CA ASP A 195 -4.62 -21.23 3.80
C ASP A 195 -3.91 -22.57 3.95
N TYR A 196 -2.58 -22.60 3.74
CA TYR A 196 -1.78 -23.82 3.91
C TYR A 196 -1.69 -24.35 5.34
N SER A 197 -1.94 -23.56 6.37
CA SER A 197 -1.81 -23.96 7.78
C SER A 197 -3.13 -24.00 8.55
N ASP A 198 -4.28 -23.91 7.87
CA ASP A 198 -5.61 -23.80 8.49
C ASP A 198 -5.67 -22.71 9.59
N PHE A 199 -4.99 -21.58 9.36
CA PHE A 199 -5.03 -20.48 10.30
C PHE A 199 -6.13 -19.49 9.89
N PRO A 200 -7.10 -19.15 10.77
CA PRO A 200 -8.16 -18.22 10.41
C PRO A 200 -7.63 -16.85 9.95
N SER A 201 -7.99 -16.43 8.76
CA SER A 201 -7.55 -15.16 8.19
C SER A 201 -8.25 -13.96 8.83
N PHE A 202 -7.46 -12.90 9.13
CA PHE A 202 -7.95 -11.56 9.44
C PHE A 202 -7.61 -10.63 8.27
N VAL A 203 -8.58 -10.38 7.40
CA VAL A 203 -8.37 -9.57 6.20
C VAL A 203 -8.31 -8.08 6.57
N THR A 204 -7.15 -7.48 6.42
CA THR A 204 -6.87 -6.09 6.79
C THR A 204 -7.15 -5.10 5.66
N THR A 205 -7.37 -3.85 6.02
CA THR A 205 -7.36 -2.72 5.06
C THR A 205 -6.00 -2.56 4.38
N ASP A 206 -4.92 -2.96 5.05
CA ASP A 206 -3.54 -2.93 4.52
C ASP A 206 -3.38 -3.81 3.27
N LEU A 207 -3.94 -5.02 3.28
CA LEU A 207 -3.90 -5.92 2.11
C LEU A 207 -4.51 -5.25 0.87
N TYR A 208 -5.66 -4.59 1.04
CA TYR A 208 -6.32 -3.89 -0.06
C TYR A 208 -5.57 -2.63 -0.50
N LEU A 209 -5.00 -1.87 0.43
CA LEU A 209 -4.23 -0.66 0.12
C LEU A 209 -2.99 -0.99 -0.70
N GLN A 210 -2.29 -2.07 -0.38
CA GLN A 210 -1.18 -2.55 -1.21
C GLN A 210 -1.64 -2.92 -2.62
N LEU A 211 -2.74 -3.67 -2.76
CA LEU A 211 -3.28 -4.01 -4.08
C LEU A 211 -3.70 -2.74 -4.84
N PHE A 212 -4.25 -1.74 -4.14
CA PHE A 212 -4.60 -0.45 -4.74
C PHE A 212 -3.37 0.33 -5.22
N HIS A 213 -2.27 0.30 -4.48
CA HIS A 213 -0.99 0.83 -4.92
C HIS A 213 -0.55 0.16 -6.23
N PHE A 214 -0.49 -1.16 -6.30
CA PHE A 214 -0.17 -1.88 -7.54
C PHE A 214 -1.11 -1.52 -8.71
N TYR A 215 -2.39 -1.38 -8.44
CA TYR A 215 -3.37 -0.97 -9.44
C TYR A 215 -3.09 0.42 -9.98
N PHE A 216 -3.01 1.41 -9.09
CA PHE A 216 -2.82 2.80 -9.47
C PHE A 216 -1.56 2.99 -10.29
N ASP A 217 -0.53 2.38 -9.89
CA ASP A 217 0.77 2.26 -10.50
C ASP A 217 0.70 1.61 -11.90
N SER A 218 0.11 0.43 -12.03
CA SER A 218 -0.09 -0.22 -13.34
C SER A 218 -0.89 0.66 -14.30
N VAL A 219 -1.93 1.36 -13.81
CA VAL A 219 -2.72 2.31 -14.59
C VAL A 219 -1.82 3.41 -15.15
N LEU A 220 -1.02 4.02 -14.31
CA LEU A 220 -0.20 5.17 -14.69
C LEU A 220 0.86 4.76 -15.71
N ARG A 221 1.58 3.68 -15.46
CA ARG A 221 2.56 3.15 -16.40
C ARG A 221 1.91 2.83 -17.76
N ASN A 222 0.77 2.17 -17.76
CA ASN A 222 0.08 1.80 -19.00
C ASN A 222 -0.27 3.04 -19.84
N ILE A 223 -0.81 4.10 -19.24
CA ILE A 223 -1.12 5.33 -19.95
C ILE A 223 0.13 6.10 -20.41
N GLU A 224 1.22 6.05 -19.65
CA GLU A 224 2.46 6.74 -20.00
C GLU A 224 3.21 6.08 -21.15
N GLU A 225 3.36 4.77 -21.09
CA GLU A 225 4.01 4.01 -22.17
C GLU A 225 3.20 4.04 -23.48
N GLU A 226 1.90 3.82 -23.39
CA GLU A 226 1.06 3.65 -24.59
C GLU A 226 0.57 4.97 -25.19
N LYS A 227 0.34 5.97 -24.35
CA LYS A 227 -0.35 7.20 -24.75
C LYS A 227 0.51 8.47 -24.57
N LEU A 228 1.08 8.67 -23.38
CA LEU A 228 1.69 9.96 -23.05
C LEU A 228 3.09 10.13 -23.62
N SER A 229 3.92 9.10 -23.64
CA SER A 229 5.31 9.18 -24.13
C SER A 229 5.39 9.70 -25.58
N GLY A 230 4.57 9.16 -26.47
CA GLY A 230 4.49 9.62 -27.86
C GLY A 230 3.97 11.06 -27.99
N GLN A 231 3.12 11.52 -27.08
CA GLN A 231 2.65 12.92 -27.09
C GLN A 231 3.70 13.90 -26.55
N VAL A 232 4.51 13.50 -25.56
CA VAL A 232 5.64 14.29 -25.07
C VAL A 232 6.70 14.44 -26.15
N GLU A 233 7.07 13.36 -26.86
CA GLU A 233 7.98 13.42 -28.01
C GLU A 233 7.47 14.40 -29.08
N LYS A 234 6.19 14.24 -29.45
CA LYS A 234 5.54 15.11 -30.43
C LYS A 234 5.51 16.57 -29.98
N LEU A 235 5.20 16.85 -28.73
CA LEU A 235 5.19 18.20 -28.17
C LEU A 235 6.58 18.84 -28.23
N CYS A 236 7.62 18.14 -27.75
CA CYS A 236 9.00 18.63 -27.77
C CYS A 236 9.45 18.98 -29.18
N LYS A 237 9.15 18.12 -30.18
CA LYS A 237 9.49 18.35 -31.56
C LYS A 237 8.74 19.55 -32.16
N ILE A 238 7.44 19.64 -31.96
CA ILE A 238 6.63 20.80 -32.46
C ILE A 238 7.13 22.10 -31.86
N MET A 239 7.41 22.11 -30.56
CA MET A 239 7.92 23.35 -29.92
C MET A 239 9.32 23.70 -30.42
N TYR A 240 10.23 22.73 -30.57
CA TYR A 240 11.54 22.99 -31.18
C TYR A 240 11.44 23.56 -32.60
N GLU A 241 10.61 22.98 -33.47
CA GLU A 241 10.39 23.47 -34.82
C GLU A 241 9.81 24.90 -34.82
N ALA A 242 8.81 25.15 -33.98
CA ALA A 242 8.14 26.45 -33.88
C ALA A 242 9.08 27.59 -33.41
N VAL A 243 9.89 27.34 -32.36
CA VAL A 243 10.87 28.33 -31.89
C VAL A 243 12.02 28.51 -32.88
N THR A 244 12.41 27.45 -33.61
CA THR A 244 13.44 27.52 -34.65
C THR A 244 12.98 28.44 -35.81
N GLU A 245 11.75 28.29 -36.27
CA GLU A 245 11.21 29.17 -37.32
C GLU A 245 11.11 30.65 -36.86
N LYS A 246 10.69 30.85 -35.60
CA LYS A 246 10.66 32.23 -35.04
C LYS A 246 12.06 32.80 -34.89
N ALA A 247 13.06 32.01 -34.51
CA ALA A 247 14.45 32.44 -34.44
C ALA A 247 14.99 32.92 -35.79
N LYS A 248 14.64 32.24 -36.90
CA LYS A 248 15.08 32.66 -38.29
C LYS A 248 14.56 34.02 -38.69
N THR A 249 13.41 34.44 -38.18
CA THR A 249 12.75 35.69 -38.51
C THR A 249 13.00 36.80 -37.51
N ALA A 250 13.61 36.49 -36.36
CA ALA A 250 13.90 37.46 -35.31
C ALA A 250 15.01 38.43 -35.73
N THR A 251 14.69 39.73 -35.81
CA THR A 251 15.65 40.78 -36.14
C THR A 251 16.24 41.45 -34.92
N ASP A 252 15.62 41.34 -33.78
CA ASP A 252 16.09 41.87 -32.51
C ASP A 252 17.01 40.84 -31.81
N LYS A 253 18.15 41.32 -31.32
CA LYS A 253 19.17 40.45 -30.70
C LYS A 253 18.67 39.75 -29.42
N ASN A 254 17.88 40.42 -28.57
CA ASN A 254 17.37 39.85 -27.34
C ASN A 254 16.25 38.83 -27.62
N LEU A 255 15.40 39.13 -28.58
CA LEU A 255 14.36 38.23 -29.06
C LEU A 255 14.97 36.98 -29.69
N LEU A 256 16.01 37.12 -30.51
CA LEU A 256 16.74 36.01 -31.10
C LEU A 256 17.36 35.13 -30.00
N ALA A 257 18.04 35.72 -29.04
CA ALA A 257 18.64 34.97 -27.90
C ALA A 257 17.60 34.22 -27.10
N ALA A 258 16.40 34.78 -26.86
CA ALA A 258 15.31 34.10 -26.17
C ALA A 258 14.78 32.87 -26.96
N TYR A 259 14.63 33.01 -28.29
CA TYR A 259 14.24 31.84 -29.12
C TYR A 259 15.34 30.80 -29.21
N GLN A 260 16.61 31.14 -29.25
CA GLN A 260 17.74 30.24 -29.28
C GLN A 260 17.86 29.47 -27.94
N TYR A 261 17.62 30.14 -26.81
CA TYR A 261 17.52 29.46 -25.50
C TYR A 261 16.40 28.43 -25.49
N ASN A 262 15.21 28.80 -25.96
CA ASN A 262 14.07 27.89 -26.07
C ASN A 262 14.33 26.74 -27.06
N GLN A 263 15.04 27.01 -28.16
CA GLN A 263 15.50 25.96 -29.11
C GLN A 263 16.39 24.95 -28.40
N ALA A 264 17.36 25.41 -27.60
CA ALA A 264 18.24 24.54 -26.82
C ALA A 264 17.44 23.73 -25.74
N TYR A 265 16.51 24.40 -25.04
CA TYR A 265 15.64 23.74 -24.04
C TYR A 265 14.86 22.58 -24.66
N PHE A 266 14.22 22.77 -25.82
CA PHE A 266 13.45 21.68 -26.47
C PHE A 266 14.34 20.67 -27.20
N ALA A 267 15.55 21.06 -27.63
CA ALA A 267 16.53 20.10 -28.16
C ALA A 267 16.99 19.10 -27.09
N ILE A 268 17.21 19.58 -25.84
CA ILE A 268 17.51 18.71 -24.69
C ILE A 268 16.32 17.79 -24.39
N ALA A 269 15.12 18.35 -24.22
CA ALA A 269 13.91 17.57 -23.95
C ALA A 269 13.66 16.48 -25.02
N ASN A 270 13.83 16.82 -26.30
CA ASN A 270 13.68 15.88 -27.40
C ASN A 270 14.76 14.79 -27.39
N ALA A 271 16.02 15.13 -27.08
CA ALA A 271 17.08 14.14 -26.94
C ALA A 271 16.81 13.16 -25.77
N LEU A 272 16.30 13.66 -24.64
CA LEU A 272 15.99 12.83 -23.47
C LEU A 272 14.86 11.84 -23.75
N ILE A 273 13.76 12.29 -24.42
CA ILE A 273 12.61 11.40 -24.71
C ILE A 273 12.93 10.42 -25.84
N THR A 274 13.69 10.79 -26.83
CA THR A 274 14.01 9.90 -27.95
C THR A 274 15.23 9.03 -27.72
N GLY A 275 16.13 9.43 -26.83
CA GLY A 275 17.46 8.82 -26.67
C GLY A 275 18.39 9.03 -27.85
N LYS A 276 18.07 9.96 -28.78
CA LYS A 276 18.84 10.28 -29.96
C LYS A 276 19.75 11.49 -29.74
N GLN A 277 20.66 11.74 -30.67
CA GLN A 277 21.47 12.96 -30.66
C GLN A 277 20.57 14.20 -30.64
N PRO A 278 20.98 15.27 -29.93
CA PRO A 278 20.19 16.50 -29.87
C PRO A 278 19.98 17.11 -31.25
N LEU A 279 18.81 17.74 -31.42
CA LEU A 279 18.49 18.51 -32.62
C LEU A 279 19.44 19.73 -32.71
N PRO A 280 19.74 20.22 -33.93
CA PRO A 280 20.66 21.32 -34.13
C PRO A 280 20.27 22.58 -33.36
N VAL A 281 21.22 23.24 -32.73
CA VAL A 281 21.05 24.49 -31.96
C VAL A 281 22.09 25.52 -32.41
N ALA A 282 21.89 26.77 -31.99
CA ALA A 282 22.88 27.79 -32.21
C ALA A 282 24.24 27.38 -31.57
N SER A 283 25.34 27.71 -32.24
CA SER A 283 26.68 27.24 -31.89
C SER A 283 27.10 27.56 -30.45
N GLU A 284 26.59 28.64 -29.90
CA GLU A 284 26.83 29.05 -28.52
C GLU A 284 26.19 28.10 -27.48
N TYR A 285 25.10 27.40 -27.84
CA TYR A 285 24.40 26.45 -26.96
C TYR A 285 24.85 24.99 -27.16
N GLN A 286 25.56 24.65 -28.24
CA GLN A 286 25.85 23.25 -28.57
C GLN A 286 26.53 22.49 -27.43
N LYS A 287 27.62 23.06 -26.87
CA LYS A 287 28.31 22.44 -25.73
C LYS A 287 27.45 22.36 -24.47
N MET A 288 26.62 23.37 -24.22
CA MET A 288 25.73 23.41 -23.07
C MET A 288 24.65 22.31 -23.18
N VAL A 289 24.08 22.13 -24.36
CA VAL A 289 23.08 21.07 -24.63
C VAL A 289 23.67 19.68 -24.41
N GLU A 290 24.87 19.42 -24.94
CA GLU A 290 25.57 18.14 -24.76
C GLU A 290 25.92 17.90 -23.28
N ASP A 291 26.34 18.94 -22.56
CA ASP A 291 26.70 18.87 -21.13
C ASP A 291 25.46 18.64 -20.25
N GLU A 292 24.33 19.34 -20.51
CA GLU A 292 23.09 19.13 -19.78
C GLU A 292 22.55 17.70 -19.95
N ILE A 293 22.51 17.17 -21.18
CA ILE A 293 22.09 15.80 -21.44
C ILE A 293 22.97 14.80 -20.69
N ARG A 294 24.29 15.03 -20.68
CA ARG A 294 25.22 14.18 -19.93
C ARG A 294 24.95 14.20 -18.41
N LYS A 295 24.70 15.38 -17.81
CA LYS A 295 24.43 15.56 -16.38
C LYS A 295 23.10 14.95 -15.98
N VAL A 296 22.05 15.15 -16.78
CA VAL A 296 20.74 14.52 -16.58
C VAL A 296 20.86 13.00 -16.58
N ASN A 297 21.60 12.44 -17.54
CA ASN A 297 21.80 10.99 -17.60
C ASN A 297 22.68 10.45 -16.46
N ALA A 298 23.65 11.23 -15.98
CA ALA A 298 24.50 10.86 -14.84
C ALA A 298 23.76 10.94 -13.51
N SER A 299 22.73 11.79 -13.41
CA SER A 299 21.91 11.99 -12.20
C SER A 299 22.74 12.31 -10.94
N VAL A 300 23.78 13.14 -11.10
CA VAL A 300 24.68 13.59 -10.02
C VAL A 300 24.68 15.09 -9.97
N ASP A 301 24.47 15.66 -8.79
CA ASP A 301 24.36 17.12 -8.59
C ASP A 301 25.60 17.87 -9.05
N ASP A 302 25.42 18.84 -9.93
CA ASP A 302 26.48 19.60 -10.57
C ASP A 302 26.02 21.04 -10.90
N PHE A 303 26.96 21.92 -11.27
CA PHE A 303 26.64 23.27 -11.74
C PHE A 303 25.96 23.22 -13.11
N SER A 304 25.04 24.17 -13.38
CA SER A 304 24.41 24.30 -14.69
C SER A 304 24.53 25.72 -15.24
N PRO A 305 25.50 25.98 -16.11
CA PRO A 305 25.57 27.24 -16.80
C PRO A 305 24.36 27.54 -17.67
N PHE A 306 23.73 26.54 -18.27
CA PHE A 306 22.51 26.67 -19.05
C PHE A 306 21.34 27.24 -18.22
N MET A 307 21.11 26.68 -17.03
CA MET A 307 20.03 27.12 -16.15
C MET A 307 20.44 28.28 -15.23
N GLY A 308 21.70 28.71 -15.28
CA GLY A 308 22.22 29.81 -14.45
C GLY A 308 22.56 29.42 -13.00
N TYR A 309 22.80 28.17 -12.74
CA TYR A 309 23.33 27.63 -11.47
C TYR A 309 24.87 27.63 -11.54
N LEU A 310 25.50 28.76 -11.22
CA LEU A 310 26.95 28.97 -11.35
C LEU A 310 27.68 28.78 -10.01
N ASP A 311 27.04 29.17 -8.92
CA ASP A 311 27.63 29.21 -7.58
C ASP A 311 27.04 28.11 -6.65
N VAL A 312 25.87 27.57 -7.01
CA VAL A 312 25.17 26.50 -6.31
C VAL A 312 24.90 25.38 -7.29
N LYS A 313 25.09 24.14 -6.83
CA LYS A 313 24.77 22.97 -7.66
C LYS A 313 23.27 22.83 -7.87
N TYR A 314 22.91 22.42 -9.07
CA TYR A 314 21.56 22.00 -9.39
C TYR A 314 21.38 20.53 -9.05
N ASN A 315 20.20 20.15 -8.54
CA ASN A 315 19.93 18.80 -8.04
C ASN A 315 19.63 17.83 -9.21
N TYR A 316 20.63 17.47 -9.98
CA TYR A 316 20.48 16.46 -11.05
C TYR A 316 20.17 15.06 -10.51
N SER A 317 20.39 14.78 -9.21
CA SER A 317 19.98 13.55 -8.54
C SER A 317 18.48 13.30 -8.65
N LEU A 318 17.66 14.33 -8.84
CA LEU A 318 16.21 14.22 -9.11
C LEU A 318 15.90 13.48 -10.42
N PHE A 319 16.80 13.48 -11.39
CA PHE A 319 16.63 12.82 -12.69
C PHE A 319 16.96 11.32 -12.66
N ARG A 320 17.35 10.77 -11.50
CA ARG A 320 17.55 9.34 -11.34
C ARG A 320 16.21 8.63 -11.41
N PRO A 321 15.99 7.73 -12.41
CA PRO A 321 14.76 6.95 -12.47
C PRO A 321 14.62 6.06 -11.22
N ARG A 322 13.43 6.03 -10.62
CA ARG A 322 13.06 5.28 -9.43
C ARG A 322 11.66 4.70 -9.63
N GLY A 323 11.22 3.81 -8.75
CA GLY A 323 9.95 3.13 -8.96
C GLY A 323 9.94 2.41 -10.32
N HIS A 324 8.82 2.37 -11.00
CA HIS A 324 8.73 1.73 -12.31
C HIS A 324 9.57 2.36 -13.41
N TYR A 325 10.01 3.59 -13.24
CA TYR A 325 10.91 4.18 -14.24
C TYR A 325 12.29 3.52 -14.29
N SER A 326 12.60 2.65 -13.34
CA SER A 326 13.79 1.79 -13.41
C SER A 326 13.64 0.60 -14.37
N ARG A 327 12.41 0.23 -14.78
CA ARG A 327 12.10 -1.03 -15.48
C ARG A 327 12.68 -1.20 -16.87
N ASN A 328 12.44 -0.25 -17.76
CA ASN A 328 12.92 -0.34 -19.13
C ASN A 328 13.41 1.00 -19.67
N GLU A 329 14.16 0.96 -20.78
CA GLU A 329 14.79 2.17 -21.31
C GLU A 329 13.79 3.20 -21.86
N ASN A 330 12.60 2.79 -22.30
CA ASN A 330 11.62 3.75 -22.82
C ASN A 330 11.01 4.59 -21.70
N ILE A 331 10.63 3.97 -20.60
CA ILE A 331 10.08 4.69 -19.47
C ILE A 331 11.14 5.53 -18.73
N LYS A 332 12.42 5.11 -18.70
CA LYS A 332 13.53 5.93 -18.20
C LYS A 332 13.70 7.22 -19.00
N LYS A 333 13.55 7.14 -20.32
CA LYS A 333 13.59 8.32 -21.21
C LYS A 333 12.42 9.25 -20.93
N TYR A 334 11.21 8.70 -20.82
CA TYR A 334 10.01 9.45 -20.45
C TYR A 334 10.21 10.21 -19.13
N PHE A 335 10.66 9.51 -18.10
CA PHE A 335 10.96 10.08 -16.79
C PHE A 335 11.90 11.29 -16.89
N ARG A 336 13.06 11.11 -17.51
CA ARG A 336 14.06 12.19 -17.65
C ARG A 336 13.53 13.37 -18.43
N ALA A 337 12.80 13.13 -19.50
CA ALA A 337 12.19 14.20 -20.31
C ALA A 337 11.11 14.96 -19.54
N MET A 338 10.22 14.25 -18.82
CA MET A 338 9.20 14.89 -17.99
C MET A 338 9.83 15.66 -16.84
N MET A 339 10.81 15.07 -16.13
CA MET A 339 11.57 15.76 -15.08
C MET A 339 12.25 17.01 -15.61
N TRP A 340 12.76 17.00 -16.85
CA TRP A 340 13.31 18.19 -17.50
C TRP A 340 12.23 19.27 -17.69
N LEU A 341 11.09 18.91 -18.27
CA LEU A 341 9.98 19.83 -18.52
C LEU A 341 9.34 20.39 -17.25
N GLN A 342 9.47 19.68 -16.10
CA GLN A 342 8.87 20.04 -14.82
C GLN A 342 9.82 20.83 -13.91
N ASN A 343 11.11 20.54 -13.90
CA ASN A 343 12.05 21.06 -12.90
C ASN A 343 13.00 22.15 -13.44
N VAL A 344 13.05 22.35 -14.76
CA VAL A 344 13.85 23.44 -15.35
C VAL A 344 13.03 24.72 -15.39
N HIS A 345 13.22 25.54 -14.39
CA HIS A 345 12.44 26.75 -14.16
C HIS A 345 13.00 27.95 -14.92
N PHE A 346 12.10 28.89 -15.24
CA PHE A 346 12.43 30.23 -15.73
C PHE A 346 12.20 31.25 -14.61
N GLY A 347 13.27 31.83 -14.08
CA GLY A 347 13.19 32.84 -13.01
C GLY A 347 12.74 34.21 -13.54
N THR A 348 11.76 34.82 -12.89
CA THR A 348 11.28 36.16 -13.25
C THR A 348 12.32 37.25 -12.99
N ASP A 349 13.22 37.03 -12.05
CA ASP A 349 14.33 37.91 -11.68
C ASP A 349 15.51 37.83 -12.63
N LYS A 350 15.55 36.84 -13.52
CA LYS A 350 16.60 36.66 -14.54
C LYS A 350 16.10 37.12 -15.91
N PRO A 351 16.59 38.30 -16.46
CA PRO A 351 16.03 38.89 -17.66
C PRO A 351 16.01 37.95 -18.88
N ASN A 352 17.04 37.12 -19.05
CA ASN A 352 17.12 36.18 -20.19
C ASN A 352 16.12 35.06 -20.06
N GLN A 353 15.91 34.52 -18.83
CA GLN A 353 14.94 33.46 -18.58
C GLN A 353 13.51 33.99 -18.67
N LEU A 354 13.24 35.20 -18.17
CA LEU A 354 11.92 35.83 -18.32
C LEU A 354 11.61 36.07 -19.83
N ALA A 355 12.56 36.54 -20.62
CA ALA A 355 12.40 36.72 -22.07
C ALA A 355 12.13 35.35 -22.76
N ALA A 356 12.84 34.30 -22.37
CA ALA A 356 12.61 32.94 -22.85
C ALA A 356 11.21 32.43 -22.48
N ALA A 357 10.76 32.62 -21.25
CA ALA A 357 9.40 32.24 -20.83
C ALA A 357 8.32 33.02 -21.64
N ILE A 358 8.47 34.31 -21.85
CA ILE A 358 7.54 35.15 -22.63
C ILE A 358 7.45 34.65 -24.08
N THR A 359 8.58 34.41 -24.73
CA THR A 359 8.60 33.92 -26.12
C THR A 359 8.11 32.49 -26.25
N MET A 360 8.35 31.63 -25.25
CA MET A 360 7.80 30.29 -25.17
C MET A 360 6.27 30.31 -25.00
N ALA A 361 5.76 31.15 -24.11
CA ALA A 361 4.33 31.30 -23.84
C ALA A 361 3.57 31.75 -25.11
N GLU A 362 4.10 32.75 -25.83
CA GLU A 362 3.53 33.15 -27.10
C GLU A 362 3.62 32.04 -28.16
N THR A 363 4.72 31.30 -28.20
CA THR A 363 4.92 30.27 -29.22
C THR A 363 3.91 29.13 -29.05
N ILE A 364 3.73 28.62 -27.85
CA ILE A 364 2.76 27.57 -27.62
C ILE A 364 1.32 28.06 -27.78
N ALA A 365 1.01 29.25 -27.26
CA ALA A 365 -0.34 29.80 -27.31
C ALA A 365 -0.81 30.18 -28.73
N THR A 366 0.10 30.37 -29.66
CA THR A 366 -0.22 30.59 -31.07
C THR A 366 -0.10 29.35 -31.97
N ASN A 367 0.20 28.21 -31.40
CA ASN A 367 0.37 26.94 -32.12
C ASN A 367 -0.67 25.88 -31.62
N ALA A 368 -1.78 25.75 -32.32
CA ALA A 368 -2.86 24.82 -31.96
C ALA A 368 -2.42 23.34 -31.85
N LYS A 369 -1.43 22.92 -32.62
CA LYS A 369 -0.90 21.55 -32.54
C LYS A 369 -0.12 21.34 -31.22
N ALA A 370 0.69 22.35 -30.84
CA ALA A 370 1.43 22.33 -29.59
C ALA A 370 0.48 22.36 -28.39
N GLN A 371 -0.54 23.23 -28.42
CA GLN A 371 -1.56 23.29 -27.37
C GLN A 371 -2.26 21.93 -27.17
N LYS A 372 -2.72 21.32 -28.27
CA LYS A 372 -3.41 20.02 -28.18
C LYS A 372 -2.50 18.92 -27.58
N ALA A 373 -1.23 18.88 -27.98
CA ALA A 373 -0.28 17.91 -27.43
C ALA A 373 0.03 18.17 -25.96
N TYR A 374 0.19 19.45 -25.58
CA TYR A 374 0.38 19.86 -24.18
C TYR A 374 -0.82 19.49 -23.31
N GLU A 375 -2.03 19.84 -23.73
CA GLU A 375 -3.25 19.58 -22.96
C GLU A 375 -3.51 18.09 -22.75
N TYR A 376 -3.17 17.26 -23.72
CA TYR A 376 -3.32 15.81 -23.64
C TYR A 376 -2.48 15.19 -22.51
N VAL A 377 -1.31 15.75 -22.23
CA VAL A 377 -0.45 15.33 -21.11
C VAL A 377 -0.84 16.06 -19.82
N PHE A 378 -1.09 17.35 -19.89
CA PHE A 378 -1.24 18.22 -18.73
C PHE A 378 -2.56 18.04 -17.97
N LYS A 379 -3.69 17.90 -18.68
CA LYS A 379 -5.03 17.83 -18.04
C LYS A 379 -5.26 16.56 -17.21
N PRO A 380 -4.93 15.35 -17.68
CA PRO A 380 -5.04 14.15 -16.88
C PRO A 380 -4.21 14.22 -15.60
N MET A 381 -2.97 14.71 -15.69
CA MET A 381 -2.09 14.85 -14.52
C MET A 381 -2.63 15.86 -13.49
N THR A 382 -3.38 16.88 -13.91
CA THR A 382 -4.04 17.81 -13.00
C THR A 382 -5.11 17.12 -12.17
N PHE A 383 -5.85 16.21 -12.79
CA PHE A 383 -6.88 15.42 -12.08
C PHE A 383 -6.27 14.34 -11.19
N LEU A 384 -5.22 13.67 -11.65
CA LEU A 384 -4.59 12.61 -10.88
C LEU A 384 -3.88 13.15 -9.63
N PHE A 385 -3.11 14.23 -9.76
CA PHE A 385 -2.21 14.72 -8.71
C PHE A 385 -2.50 16.11 -8.18
N GLY A 386 -3.18 16.96 -8.93
CA GLY A 386 -3.52 18.32 -8.50
C GLY A 386 -3.18 19.43 -9.47
N LYS A 387 -3.52 20.65 -9.07
CA LYS A 387 -3.24 21.88 -9.84
C LYS A 387 -1.74 22.20 -9.79
N PRO A 388 -1.22 22.93 -10.80
CA PRO A 388 0.14 23.46 -10.76
C PRO A 388 0.43 24.29 -9.52
N ASP A 389 1.57 24.07 -8.88
CA ASP A 389 2.01 24.92 -7.76
C ASP A 389 2.73 26.17 -8.25
N ASN A 390 3.60 26.07 -9.26
CA ASN A 390 4.27 27.20 -9.89
C ASN A 390 3.48 27.79 -11.07
N ILE A 391 3.88 28.97 -11.53
CA ILE A 391 3.27 29.67 -12.67
C ILE A 391 3.45 28.86 -13.96
N THR A 392 2.37 28.67 -14.69
CA THR A 392 2.38 28.06 -16.02
C THR A 392 2.70 29.07 -17.11
N ILE A 393 3.26 28.60 -18.23
CA ILE A 393 3.48 29.45 -19.40
C ILE A 393 2.18 30.01 -20.00
N PHE A 394 1.02 29.36 -19.81
CA PHE A 394 -0.27 29.90 -20.25
C PHE A 394 -0.72 31.10 -19.41
N GLN A 395 -0.44 31.11 -18.11
CA GLN A 395 -0.68 32.28 -17.25
C GLN A 395 0.23 33.46 -17.65
N VAL A 396 1.48 33.17 -18.02
CA VAL A 396 2.38 34.21 -18.61
C VAL A 396 1.77 34.78 -19.88
N TYR A 397 1.21 33.97 -20.78
CA TYR A 397 0.55 34.42 -21.99
C TYR A 397 -0.69 35.27 -21.71
N ASP A 398 -1.46 34.94 -20.68
CA ASP A 398 -2.61 35.76 -20.29
C ASP A 398 -2.18 37.16 -19.81
N GLU A 399 -1.08 37.26 -19.10
CA GLU A 399 -0.52 38.56 -18.71
C GLU A 399 0.04 39.35 -19.93
N ILE A 400 0.63 38.65 -20.94
CA ILE A 400 1.05 39.24 -22.20
C ILE A 400 -0.18 39.85 -22.97
N LYS A 401 -1.28 39.11 -23.02
CA LYS A 401 -2.54 39.59 -23.63
C LYS A 401 -3.06 40.84 -22.92
N LYS A 402 -3.03 40.86 -21.58
CA LYS A 402 -3.44 42.06 -20.80
C LYS A 402 -2.56 43.28 -21.07
N ALA A 403 -1.27 43.07 -21.33
CA ALA A 403 -0.35 44.17 -21.68
C ALA A 403 -0.69 44.83 -23.03
N GLY A 404 -1.44 44.13 -23.91
CA GLY A 404 -1.94 44.67 -25.18
C GLY A 404 -0.85 45.08 -26.17
N MET A 405 0.33 44.48 -26.07
CA MET A 405 1.53 44.84 -26.84
C MET A 405 2.17 43.62 -27.48
N PRO A 406 2.59 43.66 -28.74
CA PRO A 406 3.34 42.57 -29.36
C PRO A 406 4.63 42.24 -28.59
N THR A 407 5.00 40.97 -28.51
CA THR A 407 6.12 40.44 -27.70
C THR A 407 7.46 41.14 -28.06
N ASP A 408 7.72 41.39 -29.31
CA ASP A 408 8.93 42.11 -29.76
C ASP A 408 9.04 43.55 -29.26
N LYS A 409 7.90 44.22 -29.13
CA LYS A 409 7.81 45.58 -28.55
C LYS A 409 7.84 45.54 -27.02
N LEU A 410 7.19 44.52 -26.43
CA LEU A 410 7.15 44.29 -24.99
C LEU A 410 8.57 44.09 -24.41
N LEU A 411 9.38 43.23 -25.04
CA LEU A 411 10.75 42.96 -24.61
C LEU A 411 11.70 44.15 -24.71
N LYS A 412 11.40 45.08 -25.59
CA LYS A 412 12.15 46.35 -25.73
C LYS A 412 11.70 47.44 -24.77
N ASN A 413 10.47 47.34 -24.26
CA ASN A 413 9.90 48.36 -23.39
C ASN A 413 10.15 48.00 -21.91
N LYS A 414 11.23 48.52 -21.34
CA LYS A 414 11.63 48.26 -19.96
C LYS A 414 10.52 48.48 -18.94
N LYS A 415 9.65 49.52 -19.14
CA LYS A 415 8.56 49.83 -18.21
C LYS A 415 7.42 48.77 -18.31
N ALA A 416 7.03 48.43 -19.54
CA ALA A 416 6.01 47.43 -19.78
C ALA A 416 6.48 46.03 -19.31
N LEU A 417 7.73 45.66 -19.57
CA LEU A 417 8.33 44.41 -19.11
C LEU A 417 8.41 44.33 -17.57
N ALA A 418 8.78 45.44 -16.92
CA ALA A 418 8.79 45.47 -15.45
C ALA A 418 7.37 45.33 -14.86
N GLN A 419 6.35 45.94 -15.51
CA GLN A 419 4.96 45.78 -15.08
C GLN A 419 4.46 44.34 -15.32
N LEU A 420 4.76 43.72 -16.45
CA LEU A 420 4.44 42.32 -16.75
C LEU A 420 5.08 41.39 -15.69
N ARG A 421 6.36 41.55 -15.41
CA ARG A 421 7.07 40.81 -14.37
C ARG A 421 6.34 40.93 -13.04
N LYS A 422 5.99 42.15 -12.59
CA LYS A 422 5.27 42.36 -11.33
C LYS A 422 3.91 41.67 -11.29
N ASN A 423 3.17 41.65 -12.41
CA ASN A 423 1.90 40.96 -12.49
C ASN A 423 2.05 39.43 -12.37
N ILE A 424 3.06 38.86 -13.06
CA ILE A 424 3.39 37.43 -12.97
C ILE A 424 3.78 37.06 -11.52
N GLU A 425 4.64 37.87 -10.89
CA GLU A 425 5.07 37.65 -9.50
C GLU A 425 3.87 37.71 -8.53
N ALA A 426 2.96 38.66 -8.72
CA ALA A 426 1.73 38.75 -7.90
C ALA A 426 0.81 37.54 -8.07
N THR A 427 0.71 36.99 -9.29
CA THR A 427 0.00 35.74 -9.54
C THR A 427 0.68 34.55 -8.82
N GLY A 428 2.02 34.49 -8.88
CA GLY A 428 2.81 33.49 -8.18
C GLY A 428 2.65 33.55 -6.66
N GLU A 429 2.61 34.77 -6.10
CA GLU A 429 2.37 34.97 -4.67
C GLU A 429 1.01 34.43 -4.20
N GLN A 430 0.01 34.46 -5.06
CA GLN A 430 -1.32 33.96 -4.75
C GLN A 430 -1.44 32.43 -4.94
N GLN A 431 -0.73 31.88 -5.91
CA GLN A 431 -0.86 30.49 -6.33
C GLN A 431 0.07 29.54 -5.57
N THR A 432 1.37 29.87 -5.52
CA THR A 432 2.38 28.94 -4.98
C THR A 432 2.20 28.73 -3.48
N ARG A 433 1.98 27.49 -3.06
CA ARG A 433 1.77 27.03 -1.68
C ARG A 433 3.05 26.49 -1.06
N ILE A 434 3.77 25.66 -1.81
CA ILE A 434 5.03 25.05 -1.36
C ILE A 434 6.17 26.01 -1.66
N ARG A 435 6.46 26.89 -0.70
CA ARG A 435 7.49 27.92 -0.87
C ARG A 435 8.77 27.54 -0.16
N PRO A 436 9.92 27.69 -0.81
CA PRO A 436 11.20 27.55 -0.15
C PRO A 436 11.30 28.50 1.05
N LYS A 437 11.74 27.98 2.19
CA LYS A 437 11.89 28.75 3.44
C LYS A 437 13.18 29.57 3.51
N PHE A 438 14.12 29.33 2.61
CA PHE A 438 15.43 29.97 2.56
C PHE A 438 15.65 30.62 1.19
N GLU A 439 16.54 31.61 1.13
CA GLU A 439 16.83 32.33 -0.11
C GLU A 439 17.26 31.39 -1.23
N LEU A 440 16.65 31.56 -2.38
CA LEU A 440 16.87 30.77 -3.58
C LEU A 440 17.36 31.64 -4.72
N THR A 441 17.75 30.94 -5.80
CA THR A 441 18.17 31.54 -7.05
C THR A 441 17.07 32.33 -7.78
N SER A 442 15.79 32.14 -7.45
CA SER A 442 14.65 32.93 -7.92
C SER A 442 13.44 32.80 -6.99
N HIS A 443 12.75 33.92 -6.70
CA HIS A 443 11.57 33.96 -5.84
C HIS A 443 10.27 33.54 -6.55
N CYS A 444 10.18 33.73 -7.87
CA CYS A 444 9.04 33.31 -8.66
C CYS A 444 9.52 32.52 -9.88
N LYS A 445 8.98 31.32 -10.00
CA LYS A 445 9.34 30.34 -11.02
C LYS A 445 8.21 30.13 -12.00
N ILE A 446 8.57 30.14 -13.28
CA ILE A 446 7.67 29.80 -14.39
C ILE A 446 8.14 28.47 -14.94
N ASP A 447 7.20 27.53 -15.10
CA ASP A 447 7.51 26.18 -15.58
C ASP A 447 6.75 25.88 -16.88
N PHE A 448 7.37 25.10 -17.75
CA PHE A 448 6.69 24.60 -18.94
C PHE A 448 5.61 23.59 -18.56
N MET A 449 5.96 22.60 -17.74
CA MET A 449 5.05 21.62 -17.15
C MET A 449 5.19 21.64 -15.61
N PRO A 450 4.55 22.57 -14.87
CA PRO A 450 4.76 22.69 -13.43
C PRO A 450 4.46 21.41 -12.67
N GLN A 451 5.24 21.18 -11.62
CA GLN A 451 4.92 20.18 -10.60
C GLN A 451 3.59 20.51 -9.91
N ARG A 452 2.96 19.50 -9.36
CA ARG A 452 1.62 19.59 -8.79
C ARG A 452 1.66 19.91 -7.32
N TYR A 453 0.72 20.74 -6.90
CA TYR A 453 0.48 21.00 -5.48
C TYR A 453 -0.17 19.77 -4.84
N MET A 454 0.43 19.25 -3.79
CA MET A 454 -0.14 18.24 -2.92
C MET A 454 -0.22 18.79 -1.50
N PRO A 455 -1.39 18.69 -0.83
CA PRO A 455 -1.60 19.27 0.51
C PRO A 455 -0.65 18.73 1.58
N ASP A 456 -0.32 17.48 1.54
CA ASP A 456 0.64 16.83 2.45
C ASP A 456 2.07 17.39 2.30
N SER A 457 2.48 17.70 1.06
CA SER A 457 3.77 18.35 0.80
C SER A 457 3.82 19.77 1.35
N GLU A 458 2.70 20.52 1.37
CA GLU A 458 2.61 21.81 2.07
C GLU A 458 2.83 21.62 3.58
N VAL A 459 2.24 20.60 4.19
CA VAL A 459 2.44 20.31 5.62
C VAL A 459 3.93 20.05 5.90
N LEU A 460 4.58 19.17 5.14
CA LEU A 460 6.01 18.90 5.29
C LEU A 460 6.86 20.18 5.17
N ASN A 461 6.51 21.06 4.22
CA ASN A 461 7.22 22.31 4.03
C ASN A 461 7.05 23.32 5.19
N GLU A 462 5.88 23.32 5.85
CA GLU A 462 5.57 24.25 6.94
C GLU A 462 6.02 23.77 8.33
N MET A 463 6.07 22.46 8.57
CA MET A 463 6.31 21.87 9.89
C MET A 463 7.80 21.80 10.28
N ILE A 464 8.59 22.79 9.87
CA ILE A 464 10.00 22.94 10.21
C ILE A 464 10.30 24.29 10.86
N ASP A 465 11.29 24.34 11.75
CA ASP A 465 11.84 25.59 12.28
C ASP A 465 12.84 26.20 11.29
N ALA A 466 12.35 27.11 10.46
CA ALA A 466 13.16 27.82 9.47
C ALA A 466 13.90 29.06 10.03
N LYS A 467 13.70 29.41 11.29
CA LYS A 467 14.22 30.68 11.87
C LYS A 467 15.50 30.49 12.65
N ASN A 468 15.75 29.31 13.20
CA ASN A 468 16.89 29.05 14.05
C ASN A 468 17.94 28.19 13.35
N GLU A 469 19.16 28.67 13.21
CA GLU A 469 20.29 27.93 12.62
C GLU A 469 20.70 26.70 13.44
N VAL A 470 20.38 26.67 14.74
CA VAL A 470 20.68 25.57 15.70
C VAL A 470 19.37 24.89 16.12
N THR A 471 18.47 24.69 15.21
CA THR A 471 17.20 24.04 15.51
C THR A 471 17.34 22.53 15.70
N LYS A 472 16.47 21.96 16.53
CA LYS A 472 16.25 20.51 16.61
C LYS A 472 15.13 20.02 15.67
N ARG A 473 14.48 20.93 14.96
CA ARG A 473 13.34 20.66 14.08
C ARG A 473 13.60 21.18 12.65
N GLY A 474 14.77 20.87 12.10
CA GLY A 474 15.12 21.22 10.71
C GLY A 474 14.53 20.30 9.65
N VAL A 475 13.97 19.17 10.04
CA VAL A 475 13.34 18.15 9.17
C VAL A 475 11.96 17.84 9.73
N PRO A 476 10.91 17.76 8.88
CA PRO A 476 9.56 17.33 9.28
C PRO A 476 9.51 15.80 9.45
N CYS A 477 8.33 15.23 9.72
CA CYS A 477 8.09 13.78 9.74
C CYS A 477 6.68 13.46 9.22
N GLY A 478 6.44 12.21 8.84
CA GLY A 478 5.14 11.77 8.35
C GLY A 478 4.00 11.96 9.37
N LEU A 479 4.31 11.88 10.67
CA LEU A 479 3.34 12.17 11.72
C LEU A 479 2.79 13.60 11.64
N ASP A 480 3.58 14.60 11.20
CA ASP A 480 3.11 15.99 11.03
C ASP A 480 1.97 16.06 10.03
N VAL A 481 2.07 15.31 8.93
CA VAL A 481 1.03 15.23 7.90
C VAL A 481 -0.27 14.73 8.51
N PHE A 482 -0.25 13.58 9.17
CA PHE A 482 -1.46 12.99 9.74
C PHE A 482 -2.02 13.77 10.93
N ALA A 483 -1.17 14.41 11.75
CA ALA A 483 -1.63 15.34 12.79
C ALA A 483 -2.34 16.55 12.19
N ALA A 484 -1.82 17.13 11.11
CA ALA A 484 -2.47 18.23 10.39
C ALA A 484 -3.81 17.78 9.74
N LEU A 485 -3.93 16.53 9.35
CA LEU A 485 -5.18 15.91 8.86
C LEU A 485 -6.18 15.58 9.99
N GLY A 486 -5.81 15.78 11.26
CA GLY A 486 -6.68 15.58 12.41
C GLY A 486 -6.56 14.19 13.06
N ASN A 487 -5.55 13.39 12.72
CA ASN A 487 -5.31 12.09 13.34
C ASN A 487 -4.84 12.27 14.78
N THR A 488 -5.64 11.83 15.74
CA THR A 488 -5.39 12.01 17.18
C THR A 488 -4.26 11.12 17.71
N ALA A 489 -3.97 9.98 17.07
CA ALA A 489 -2.85 9.12 17.46
C ALA A 489 -1.52 9.80 17.09
N ALA A 490 -1.41 10.35 15.85
CA ALA A 490 -0.24 11.10 15.42
C ALA A 490 0.04 12.30 16.35
N GLU A 491 -0.98 13.08 16.68
CA GLU A 491 -0.84 14.23 17.57
C GLU A 491 -0.38 13.83 18.99
N ARG A 492 -0.91 12.73 19.53
CA ARG A 492 -0.47 12.22 20.84
C ARG A 492 1.00 11.78 20.84
N ILE A 493 1.45 11.10 19.79
CA ILE A 493 2.85 10.71 19.65
C ILE A 493 3.75 11.94 19.58
N LEU A 494 3.42 12.90 18.72
CA LEU A 494 4.20 14.12 18.54
C LEU A 494 4.30 14.95 19.83
N LEU A 495 3.19 15.21 20.50
CA LEU A 495 3.15 16.09 21.68
C LEU A 495 3.45 15.36 23.00
N GLY A 496 3.10 14.08 23.12
CA GLY A 496 3.31 13.25 24.31
C GLY A 496 4.68 12.56 24.31
N ASP A 497 4.90 11.67 23.33
CA ASP A 497 6.08 10.81 23.30
C ASP A 497 7.32 11.56 22.80
N MET A 498 7.22 12.25 21.67
CA MET A 498 8.33 12.99 21.04
C MET A 498 8.54 14.38 21.63
N GLN A 499 7.51 14.96 22.25
CA GLN A 499 7.51 16.28 22.87
C GLN A 499 8.06 17.40 21.95
N VAL A 500 7.65 17.38 20.68
CA VAL A 500 8.16 18.27 19.62
C VAL A 500 7.97 19.75 19.93
N GLN A 501 6.92 20.13 20.71
CA GLN A 501 6.70 21.49 21.21
C GLN A 501 7.81 22.01 22.13
N LYS A 502 8.65 21.12 22.69
CA LYS A 502 9.85 21.49 23.44
C LYS A 502 11.07 21.68 22.55
N GLN A 503 11.01 21.19 21.33
CA GLN A 503 12.09 21.34 20.34
C GLN A 503 11.93 22.62 19.51
N TRP A 504 10.69 23.07 19.30
CA TRP A 504 10.32 24.23 18.51
C TRP A 504 9.09 24.94 19.10
N GLU A 505 9.27 26.18 19.57
CA GLU A 505 8.22 26.93 20.28
C GLU A 505 6.98 27.20 19.42
N GLU A 506 7.17 27.47 18.13
CA GLU A 506 6.08 27.74 17.17
C GLU A 506 5.39 26.46 16.65
N TYR A 507 5.76 25.28 17.12
CA TYR A 507 5.21 24.02 16.61
C TYR A 507 3.68 23.94 16.75
N ILE A 508 3.13 24.18 17.94
CA ILE A 508 1.67 24.11 18.17
C ILE A 508 0.90 25.16 17.38
N PRO A 509 1.30 26.45 17.34
CA PRO A 509 0.68 27.43 16.45
C PRO A 509 0.69 27.03 14.99
N THR A 510 1.82 26.53 14.49
CA THR A 510 1.97 26.10 13.09
C THR A 510 1.10 24.88 12.78
N LEU A 511 1.08 23.88 13.65
CA LEU A 511 0.20 22.71 13.49
C LEU A 511 -1.28 23.13 13.47
N THR A 512 -1.67 24.06 14.34
CA THR A 512 -3.05 24.58 14.37
C THR A 512 -3.41 25.27 13.04
N GLN A 513 -2.49 26.06 12.50
CA GLN A 513 -2.67 26.68 11.19
C GLN A 513 -2.79 25.64 10.06
N MET A 514 -1.96 24.59 10.09
CA MET A 514 -2.04 23.51 9.12
C MET A 514 -3.35 22.74 9.22
N LYS A 515 -3.83 22.41 10.41
CA LYS A 515 -5.16 21.81 10.62
C LYS A 515 -6.28 22.65 10.00
N GLN A 516 -6.23 23.97 10.19
CA GLN A 516 -7.21 24.87 9.59
C GLN A 516 -7.11 24.87 8.05
N ARG A 517 -5.92 24.90 7.48
CA ARG A 517 -5.71 24.82 6.02
C ARG A 517 -6.20 23.49 5.47
N MET A 518 -5.85 22.37 6.09
CA MET A 518 -6.26 21.04 5.65
C MET A 518 -7.77 20.83 5.75
N SER A 519 -8.46 21.47 6.71
CA SER A 519 -9.93 21.44 6.79
C SER A 519 -10.63 22.20 5.65
N GLY A 520 -9.94 23.12 4.99
CA GLY A 520 -10.45 23.86 3.81
C GLY A 520 -10.18 23.19 2.47
N ILE A 521 -9.48 22.05 2.43
CA ILE A 521 -9.17 21.31 1.19
C ILE A 521 -10.40 20.49 0.74
N ASP A 522 -10.70 20.54 -0.55
CA ASP A 522 -11.62 19.57 -1.16
C ASP A 522 -10.88 18.24 -1.40
N TRP A 523 -11.02 17.33 -0.47
CA TRP A 523 -10.40 16.01 -0.52
C TRP A 523 -10.96 15.10 -1.63
N ASN A 524 -11.96 15.54 -2.38
CA ASN A 524 -12.51 14.82 -3.52
C ASN A 524 -12.07 15.39 -4.88
N GLU A 525 -11.17 16.38 -4.90
CA GLU A 525 -10.77 17.08 -6.13
C GLU A 525 -9.91 16.18 -7.05
N THR A 526 -8.99 15.41 -6.50
CA THR A 526 -8.04 14.58 -7.27
C THR A 526 -7.97 13.15 -6.76
N VAL A 527 -7.37 12.24 -7.55
CA VAL A 527 -7.12 10.86 -7.12
C VAL A 527 -6.21 10.84 -5.89
N ALA A 528 -5.10 11.57 -5.89
CA ALA A 528 -4.17 11.66 -4.77
C ALA A 528 -4.86 12.17 -3.48
N THR A 529 -5.66 13.23 -3.56
CA THR A 529 -6.39 13.73 -2.38
C THR A 529 -7.50 12.77 -1.91
N ARG A 530 -8.18 12.06 -2.82
CA ARG A 530 -9.15 11.02 -2.48
C ARG A 530 -8.48 9.83 -1.77
N TRP A 531 -7.28 9.43 -2.22
CA TRP A 531 -6.51 8.39 -1.55
C TRP A 531 -6.19 8.82 -0.11
N ILE A 532 -5.57 10.00 0.10
CA ILE A 532 -5.31 10.54 1.44
C ILE A 532 -6.61 10.62 2.26
N ASN A 533 -7.73 10.99 1.65
CA ASN A 533 -9.03 11.01 2.34
C ASN A 533 -9.49 9.62 2.80
N SER A 534 -9.25 8.58 2.01
CA SER A 534 -9.54 7.20 2.44
C SER A 534 -8.69 6.77 3.63
N LEU A 535 -7.43 7.22 3.70
CA LEU A 535 -6.53 6.98 4.85
C LEU A 535 -6.99 7.71 6.12
N LYS A 536 -7.60 8.88 6.01
CA LYS A 536 -8.21 9.58 7.15
C LYS A 536 -9.35 8.77 7.77
N GLU A 537 -10.19 8.13 6.93
CA GLU A 537 -11.33 7.32 7.39
C GLU A 537 -10.92 6.08 8.20
N LEU A 538 -9.66 5.63 8.10
CA LEU A 538 -9.13 4.55 8.94
C LEU A 538 -9.18 4.88 10.44
N SER A 539 -9.13 6.16 10.78
CA SER A 539 -9.17 6.63 12.18
C SER A 539 -10.58 6.77 12.74
N ASP A 540 -11.61 6.64 11.92
CA ASP A 540 -13.00 6.77 12.37
C ASP A 540 -13.41 5.55 13.19
N THR A 541 -13.91 5.81 14.40
CA THR A 541 -14.43 4.76 15.29
C THR A 541 -15.91 4.94 15.54
N THR A 542 -16.69 3.87 15.38
CA THR A 542 -18.13 3.84 15.68
C THR A 542 -18.43 2.93 16.87
N SER A 543 -19.59 3.11 17.51
CA SER A 543 -19.99 2.27 18.64
C SER A 543 -20.19 0.79 18.26
N SER A 544 -20.49 0.52 16.99
CA SER A 544 -20.69 -0.84 16.47
C SER A 544 -19.41 -1.60 16.17
N MET A 545 -18.25 -0.93 16.12
CA MET A 545 -16.97 -1.60 15.85
C MET A 545 -16.60 -2.59 16.97
N PRO A 546 -15.79 -3.61 16.65
CA PRO A 546 -15.24 -4.57 17.62
C PRO A 546 -14.48 -3.88 18.76
N TYR A 547 -14.36 -4.56 19.90
CA TYR A 547 -13.77 -4.00 21.12
C TYR A 547 -12.33 -3.53 20.94
N PHE A 548 -11.49 -4.25 20.18
CA PHE A 548 -10.09 -3.91 19.93
C PHE A 548 -9.95 -2.66 19.06
N MET A 549 -10.85 -2.42 18.10
CA MET A 549 -10.81 -1.25 17.22
C MET A 549 -11.13 0.08 17.94
N LYS A 550 -11.65 0.03 19.16
CA LYS A 550 -11.96 1.21 19.99
C LYS A 550 -10.79 1.65 20.88
N THR A 551 -9.63 1.00 20.76
CA THR A 551 -8.48 1.23 21.61
C THR A 551 -7.51 2.27 21.01
N PRO A 552 -6.77 3.02 21.85
CA PRO A 552 -5.68 3.87 21.34
C PRO A 552 -4.60 3.08 20.57
N GLN A 553 -4.37 1.82 20.95
CA GLN A 553 -3.42 0.93 20.30
C GLN A 553 -3.85 0.61 18.87
N TRP A 554 -5.15 0.35 18.64
CA TRP A 554 -5.68 0.18 17.28
C TRP A 554 -5.55 1.48 16.46
N GLY A 555 -5.70 2.63 17.10
CA GLY A 555 -5.41 3.93 16.48
C GLY A 555 -3.96 4.05 15.99
N LYS A 556 -2.98 3.48 16.71
CA LYS A 556 -1.57 3.39 16.25
C LYS A 556 -1.42 2.39 15.09
N LYS A 557 -2.15 1.26 15.08
CA LYS A 557 -2.19 0.33 13.94
C LYS A 557 -2.70 1.05 12.69
N ASN A 558 -3.82 1.75 12.80
CA ASN A 558 -4.40 2.49 11.68
C ASN A 558 -3.49 3.62 11.20
N LEU A 559 -2.77 4.27 12.10
CA LEU A 559 -1.77 5.29 11.76
C LEU A 559 -0.58 4.67 11.01
N ASN A 560 -0.09 3.50 11.43
CA ASN A 560 0.94 2.77 10.69
C ASN A 560 0.49 2.42 9.26
N THR A 561 -0.72 1.88 9.12
CA THR A 561 -1.35 1.60 7.82
C THR A 561 -1.44 2.86 6.95
N ALA A 562 -1.91 3.97 7.54
CA ALA A 562 -2.09 5.23 6.82
C ALA A 562 -0.76 5.85 6.38
N LEU A 563 0.26 5.85 7.24
CA LEU A 563 1.60 6.35 6.92
C LEU A 563 2.28 5.48 5.86
N ALA A 564 2.17 4.16 5.96
CA ALA A 564 2.75 3.23 5.01
C ALA A 564 2.12 3.39 3.61
N SER A 565 0.79 3.40 3.52
CA SER A 565 0.09 3.62 2.24
C SER A 565 0.29 5.04 1.70
N TRP A 566 0.50 6.04 2.56
CA TRP A 566 0.91 7.36 2.11
C TRP A 566 2.34 7.37 1.55
N ALA A 567 3.27 6.58 2.10
CA ALA A 567 4.61 6.40 1.51
C ALA A 567 4.53 5.76 0.12
N GLU A 568 3.65 4.78 -0.09
CA GLU A 568 3.34 4.21 -1.40
C GLU A 568 2.81 5.28 -2.37
N LEU A 569 1.84 6.11 -1.97
CA LEU A 569 1.35 7.24 -2.77
C LEU A 569 2.46 8.25 -3.09
N LYS A 570 3.40 8.50 -2.19
CA LYS A 570 4.54 9.41 -2.45
C LYS A 570 5.48 8.82 -3.50
N LEU A 571 5.68 7.51 -3.51
CA LEU A 571 6.41 6.82 -4.57
C LEU A 571 5.67 6.94 -5.90
N ASP A 572 4.36 6.64 -5.95
CA ASP A 572 3.54 6.74 -7.16
C ASP A 572 3.52 8.16 -7.72
N ALA A 573 3.49 9.15 -6.85
CA ALA A 573 3.61 10.55 -7.22
C ALA A 573 5.03 10.92 -7.72
N ILE A 574 6.05 10.09 -7.46
CA ILE A 574 7.41 10.22 -8.02
C ILE A 574 7.43 9.82 -9.48
N LEU A 575 6.52 8.96 -9.89
CA LEU A 575 6.30 8.35 -11.19
C LEU A 575 6.49 6.78 -11.21
N TYR A 576 5.59 5.94 -10.67
CA TYR A 576 4.96 4.62 -10.96
C TYR A 576 5.68 3.24 -11.12
N ALA A 577 5.16 2.10 -10.54
CA ALA A 577 5.67 0.70 -10.62
C ALA A 577 4.69 -0.43 -10.98
N LYS A 578 4.92 -1.77 -10.82
CA LYS A 578 4.15 -2.90 -11.37
C LYS A 578 4.61 -4.34 -10.91
N GLN A 579 4.07 -5.57 -11.06
CA GLN A 579 3.50 -6.63 -11.88
C GLN A 579 3.35 -8.12 -11.37
N PRO A 580 2.84 -9.22 -12.16
CA PRO A 580 1.88 -10.34 -11.87
C PRO A 580 2.27 -11.84 -11.90
N ALA A 581 1.49 -12.88 -11.80
CA ALA A 581 0.47 -13.88 -12.13
C ALA A 581 0.52 -15.25 -11.43
N GLY A 582 -0.59 -16.03 -11.33
CA GLY A 582 -0.82 -17.26 -10.62
C GLY A 582 -1.38 -18.48 -11.37
N ALA A 583 -1.77 -19.60 -10.72
CA ALA A 583 -2.48 -20.76 -11.27
C ALA A 583 -3.12 -21.71 -10.23
N GLU A 584 -4.07 -22.62 -10.63
CA GLU A 584 -5.08 -23.30 -9.82
C GLU A 584 -5.21 -24.81 -10.11
N CYS A 585 -5.72 -25.64 -9.11
CA CYS A 585 -6.11 -27.06 -9.28
C CYS A 585 -7.15 -27.54 -8.24
N GLY A 586 -7.95 -28.61 -8.50
CA GLY A 586 -9.01 -29.16 -7.66
C GLY A 586 -9.06 -30.69 -7.50
N GLY A 587 -9.74 -31.22 -6.46
CA GLY A 587 -9.79 -32.63 -6.06
C GLY A 587 -11.15 -33.11 -5.49
N TYR A 588 -11.34 -34.46 -5.26
CA TYR A 588 -12.57 -35.12 -4.78
C TYR A 588 -12.39 -35.76 -3.42
N GLY A 589 -13.37 -35.57 -2.49
CA GLY A 589 -13.37 -36.19 -1.17
C GLY A 589 -14.59 -35.79 -0.30
N PRO A 590 -14.61 -36.08 1.01
CA PRO A 590 -15.59 -35.52 1.93
C PRO A 590 -15.61 -33.97 1.79
N PRO A 591 -16.76 -33.32 2.07
CA PRO A 591 -16.84 -31.88 2.00
C PRO A 591 -15.73 -31.23 2.81
N GLU A 592 -15.07 -30.24 2.22
CA GLU A 592 -14.00 -29.50 2.91
C GLU A 592 -14.56 -28.76 4.13
N PRO A 593 -13.82 -28.73 5.25
CA PRO A 593 -14.24 -27.98 6.42
C PRO A 593 -14.16 -26.47 6.14
N VAL A 594 -14.96 -25.71 6.86
CA VAL A 594 -15.00 -24.24 6.75
C VAL A 594 -14.09 -23.62 7.81
N LEU A 595 -13.15 -22.78 7.37
CA LEU A 595 -12.28 -22.00 8.24
C LEU A 595 -12.89 -20.60 8.43
N LYS A 596 -13.27 -20.25 9.67
CA LYS A 596 -13.97 -19.00 9.97
C LYS A 596 -13.00 -17.83 10.08
N GLY A 597 -12.73 -17.17 8.95
CA GLY A 597 -11.99 -15.91 8.92
C GLY A 597 -12.83 -14.69 9.33
N TYR A 598 -12.20 -13.52 9.34
CA TYR A 598 -12.79 -12.23 9.72
C TYR A 598 -12.22 -11.10 8.86
N VAL A 599 -13.03 -10.10 8.50
CA VAL A 599 -12.60 -8.91 7.76
C VAL A 599 -12.53 -7.70 8.69
N GLU A 600 -11.52 -6.86 8.59
CA GLU A 600 -11.44 -5.59 9.30
C GLU A 600 -12.64 -4.71 8.93
N PRO A 601 -13.63 -4.49 9.86
CA PRO A 601 -14.93 -3.98 9.46
C PRO A 601 -14.97 -2.46 9.36
N ASN A 602 -14.12 -1.87 8.50
CA ASN A 602 -14.10 -0.44 8.20
C ASN A 602 -15.00 -0.11 6.99
N VAL A 603 -16.31 -0.11 7.21
CA VAL A 603 -17.33 0.12 6.15
C VAL A 603 -17.13 1.44 5.41
N THR A 604 -16.68 2.50 6.09
CA THR A 604 -16.44 3.80 5.45
C THR A 604 -15.25 3.72 4.49
N PHE A 605 -14.18 3.09 4.89
CA PHE A 605 -13.01 2.86 4.04
C PHE A 605 -13.37 2.06 2.77
N TRP A 606 -14.06 0.92 2.92
CA TRP A 606 -14.44 0.08 1.77
C TRP A 606 -15.30 0.82 0.74
N LYS A 607 -16.24 1.67 1.19
CA LYS A 607 -17.02 2.54 0.28
C LYS A 607 -16.14 3.54 -0.48
N ARG A 608 -15.15 4.13 0.19
CA ARG A 608 -14.20 5.06 -0.45
C ARG A 608 -13.33 4.35 -1.48
N ALA A 609 -12.85 3.16 -1.16
CA ALA A 609 -12.06 2.34 -2.06
C ALA A 609 -12.80 2.05 -3.38
N ILE A 610 -14.06 1.62 -3.31
CA ILE A 610 -14.91 1.39 -4.49
C ILE A 610 -15.07 2.68 -5.31
N GLN A 611 -15.38 3.79 -4.66
CA GLN A 611 -15.55 5.08 -5.34
C GLN A 611 -14.26 5.54 -6.03
N LEU A 612 -13.12 5.30 -5.40
CA LEU A 612 -11.82 5.71 -5.94
C LEU A 612 -11.49 4.94 -7.23
N CYS A 613 -11.70 3.62 -7.27
CA CYS A 613 -11.51 2.80 -8.47
C CYS A 613 -12.32 3.33 -9.66
N TYR A 614 -13.63 3.48 -9.51
CA TYR A 614 -14.49 3.96 -10.60
C TYR A 614 -14.22 5.42 -10.98
N THR A 615 -13.79 6.27 -10.04
CA THR A 615 -13.42 7.65 -10.36
C THR A 615 -12.19 7.71 -11.26
N ILE A 616 -11.19 6.86 -11.02
CA ILE A 616 -9.99 6.78 -11.88
C ILE A 616 -10.40 6.39 -13.29
N GLU A 617 -11.16 5.33 -13.44
CA GLU A 617 -11.60 4.85 -14.77
C GLU A 617 -12.43 5.88 -15.52
N GLU A 618 -13.39 6.54 -14.86
CA GLU A 618 -14.24 7.56 -15.46
C GLU A 618 -13.43 8.73 -16.03
N VAL A 619 -12.43 9.19 -15.30
CA VAL A 619 -11.59 10.29 -15.74
C VAL A 619 -10.67 9.88 -16.86
N LEU A 620 -10.09 8.69 -16.81
CA LEU A 620 -9.28 8.19 -17.91
C LEU A 620 -10.10 8.03 -19.19
N LYS A 621 -11.38 7.62 -19.08
CA LYS A 621 -12.33 7.61 -20.21
C LYS A 621 -12.54 9.02 -20.79
N GLN A 622 -12.68 10.03 -19.94
CA GLN A 622 -12.88 11.42 -20.37
C GLN A 622 -11.72 11.97 -21.22
N TYR A 623 -10.50 11.50 -20.96
CA TYR A 623 -9.29 11.95 -21.67
C TYR A 623 -8.78 10.95 -22.75
N ASP A 624 -9.57 9.94 -23.10
CA ASP A 624 -9.20 8.90 -24.07
C ASP A 624 -7.90 8.15 -23.69
N LEU A 625 -7.75 7.90 -22.39
CA LEU A 625 -6.58 7.20 -21.82
C LEU A 625 -6.89 5.78 -21.36
N VAL A 626 -8.15 5.38 -21.31
CA VAL A 626 -8.54 4.02 -20.90
C VAL A 626 -8.02 2.98 -21.89
N THR A 627 -7.50 1.88 -21.35
CA THR A 627 -7.15 0.67 -22.08
C THR A 627 -8.00 -0.49 -21.55
N GLU A 628 -8.05 -1.61 -22.28
CA GLU A 628 -8.77 -2.81 -21.84
C GLU A 628 -8.24 -3.30 -20.49
N LYS A 629 -6.92 -3.28 -20.29
CA LYS A 629 -6.29 -3.65 -19.02
C LYS A 629 -6.77 -2.77 -17.86
N VAL A 630 -6.87 -1.46 -18.05
CA VAL A 630 -7.38 -0.53 -17.02
C VAL A 630 -8.81 -0.87 -16.64
N THR A 631 -9.69 -1.15 -17.61
CA THR A 631 -11.09 -1.50 -17.32
C THR A 631 -11.20 -2.80 -16.53
N THR A 632 -10.58 -3.88 -16.99
CA THR A 632 -10.65 -5.19 -16.33
C THR A 632 -10.08 -5.18 -14.93
N THR A 633 -8.95 -4.52 -14.72
CA THR A 633 -8.33 -4.44 -13.40
C THR A 633 -9.12 -3.53 -12.45
N THR A 634 -9.74 -2.44 -12.94
CA THR A 634 -10.64 -1.59 -12.15
C THR A 634 -11.85 -2.39 -11.64
N GLU A 635 -12.47 -3.18 -12.52
CA GLU A 635 -13.60 -4.04 -12.15
C GLU A 635 -13.18 -5.05 -11.08
N SER A 636 -12.06 -5.76 -11.27
CA SER A 636 -11.56 -6.74 -10.29
C SER A 636 -11.31 -6.12 -8.90
N LEU A 637 -10.67 -4.95 -8.83
CA LEU A 637 -10.45 -4.27 -7.56
C LEU A 637 -11.74 -3.81 -6.89
N ALA A 638 -12.67 -3.26 -7.67
CA ALA A 638 -13.95 -2.81 -7.17
C ALA A 638 -14.79 -3.98 -6.63
N GLU A 639 -14.77 -5.13 -7.29
CA GLU A 639 -15.43 -6.36 -6.83
C GLU A 639 -14.86 -6.85 -5.50
N GLN A 640 -13.53 -6.86 -5.34
CA GLN A 640 -12.91 -7.23 -4.05
C GLN A 640 -13.34 -6.27 -2.94
N ALA A 641 -13.31 -4.96 -3.18
CA ALA A 641 -13.77 -3.98 -2.18
C ALA A 641 -15.27 -4.12 -1.87
N GLN A 642 -16.11 -4.47 -2.85
CA GLN A 642 -17.54 -4.74 -2.64
C GLN A 642 -17.77 -5.99 -1.78
N PHE A 643 -17.03 -7.06 -2.03
CA PHE A 643 -17.05 -8.27 -1.21
C PHE A 643 -16.68 -7.95 0.24
N LEU A 644 -15.54 -7.28 0.47
CA LEU A 644 -15.06 -6.90 1.79
C LEU A 644 -16.03 -5.95 2.53
N LEU A 645 -16.69 -5.03 1.80
CA LEU A 645 -17.77 -4.19 2.32
C LEU A 645 -18.98 -5.00 2.77
N GLN A 646 -19.39 -5.99 1.98
CA GLN A 646 -20.51 -6.88 2.30
C GLN A 646 -20.22 -7.67 3.57
N ILE A 647 -19.05 -8.30 3.67
CA ILE A 647 -18.63 -9.08 4.86
C ILE A 647 -18.59 -8.17 6.09
N SER A 648 -17.86 -7.06 6.04
CA SER A 648 -17.78 -6.07 7.12
C SER A 648 -19.15 -5.60 7.61
N THR A 649 -20.09 -5.42 6.69
CA THR A 649 -21.47 -5.01 7.04
C THR A 649 -22.23 -6.10 7.77
N LYS A 650 -22.04 -7.37 7.42
CA LYS A 650 -22.63 -8.53 8.11
C LYS A 650 -22.03 -8.71 9.51
N GLU A 651 -20.72 -8.62 9.62
CA GLU A 651 -19.99 -8.75 10.90
C GLU A 651 -20.44 -7.69 11.91
N LEU A 652 -20.50 -6.42 11.51
CA LEU A 652 -21.00 -5.32 12.37
C LEU A 652 -22.46 -5.48 12.80
N LYS A 653 -23.25 -6.23 12.06
CA LYS A 653 -24.65 -6.56 12.42
C LYS A 653 -24.77 -7.87 13.20
N GLY A 654 -23.68 -8.58 13.46
CA GLY A 654 -23.69 -9.91 14.06
C GLY A 654 -24.38 -10.98 13.20
N GLN A 655 -24.39 -10.78 11.86
CA GLN A 655 -24.96 -11.75 10.92
C GLN A 655 -23.92 -12.80 10.58
N LEU A 656 -24.34 -14.05 10.45
CA LEU A 656 -23.46 -15.13 10.04
C LEU A 656 -23.11 -15.02 8.56
N LEU A 657 -21.88 -15.36 8.25
CA LEU A 657 -21.43 -15.52 6.88
C LEU A 657 -21.85 -16.91 6.36
N SER A 658 -22.02 -17.01 5.05
CA SER A 658 -22.23 -18.31 4.39
C SER A 658 -20.90 -19.09 4.32
N GLU A 659 -20.97 -20.39 4.08
CA GLU A 659 -19.79 -21.22 3.84
C GLU A 659 -18.95 -20.70 2.66
N GLU A 660 -19.61 -20.25 1.61
CA GLU A 660 -18.96 -19.67 0.43
C GLU A 660 -18.22 -18.35 0.76
N GLU A 661 -18.82 -17.48 1.58
CA GLU A 661 -18.16 -16.24 2.02
C GLU A 661 -16.93 -16.54 2.90
N TYR A 662 -16.98 -17.57 3.75
CA TYR A 662 -15.80 -17.99 4.51
C TYR A 662 -14.72 -18.58 3.61
N ARG A 663 -15.06 -19.36 2.57
CA ARG A 663 -14.09 -19.87 1.58
C ARG A 663 -13.41 -18.77 0.81
N GLN A 664 -14.14 -17.72 0.40
CA GLN A 664 -13.55 -16.57 -0.27
C GLN A 664 -12.60 -15.79 0.66
N ILE A 665 -12.86 -15.75 1.98
CA ILE A 665 -11.91 -15.19 2.95
C ILE A 665 -10.68 -16.09 3.12
N GLU A 666 -10.86 -17.40 3.11
CA GLU A 666 -9.80 -18.41 3.24
C GLU A 666 -8.77 -18.26 2.11
N ILE A 667 -9.21 -18.23 0.86
CA ILE A 667 -8.36 -18.14 -0.35
C ILE A 667 -8.00 -16.69 -0.74
N ILE A 668 -8.22 -15.69 0.14
CA ILE A 668 -8.02 -14.27 -0.21
C ILE A 668 -6.58 -13.97 -0.62
N GLY A 669 -5.60 -14.70 -0.08
CA GLY A 669 -4.19 -14.59 -0.44
C GLY A 669 -3.96 -14.85 -1.92
N SER A 670 -4.35 -16.00 -2.40
CA SER A 670 -4.23 -16.42 -3.80
C SER A 670 -5.04 -15.50 -4.74
N THR A 671 -6.22 -15.04 -4.31
CA THR A 671 -7.01 -14.08 -5.08
C THR A 671 -6.26 -12.76 -5.27
N PHE A 672 -5.63 -12.22 -4.23
CA PHE A 672 -4.88 -10.97 -4.29
C PHE A 672 -3.54 -11.14 -5.02
N GLU A 673 -2.86 -12.29 -4.86
CA GLU A 673 -1.72 -12.63 -5.70
C GLU A 673 -2.12 -12.61 -7.17
N TYR A 674 -3.17 -13.32 -7.55
CA TYR A 674 -3.65 -13.36 -8.94
C TYR A 674 -3.89 -11.97 -9.53
N ILE A 675 -4.63 -11.10 -8.83
CA ILE A 675 -4.90 -9.74 -9.31
C ILE A 675 -3.60 -8.93 -9.38
N SER A 676 -2.75 -9.01 -8.37
CA SER A 676 -1.45 -8.34 -8.34
C SER A 676 -0.56 -8.78 -9.50
N LEU A 677 -0.66 -10.02 -9.88
CA LEU A 677 0.04 -10.61 -10.98
C LEU A 677 -0.51 -10.11 -12.36
N GLU A 678 -1.80 -9.93 -12.56
CA GLU A 678 -2.37 -9.31 -13.75
C GLU A 678 -2.00 -7.83 -13.88
N LEU A 679 -1.97 -7.12 -12.78
CA LEU A 679 -1.54 -5.72 -12.73
C LEU A 679 -0.10 -5.54 -13.20
N ALA A 680 0.70 -6.45 -12.94
CA ALA A 680 2.11 -6.47 -13.16
C ALA A 680 2.58 -6.91 -14.56
N ARG A 681 1.86 -7.71 -15.30
CA ARG A 681 2.25 -8.29 -16.61
C ARG A 681 2.49 -7.23 -17.69
N ASP A 682 3.63 -7.28 -18.37
CA ASP A 682 3.83 -6.61 -19.64
C ASP A 682 3.18 -7.41 -20.78
N LYS A 683 2.86 -6.75 -21.90
CA LYS A 683 2.05 -7.33 -22.98
C LYS A 683 2.56 -8.66 -23.56
N GLU A 684 3.85 -8.95 -23.43
CA GLU A 684 4.50 -10.12 -24.02
C GLU A 684 5.12 -11.06 -22.95
N GLU A 685 4.89 -10.77 -21.66
CA GLU A 685 5.49 -11.50 -20.55
C GLU A 685 4.53 -12.57 -20.02
N PHE A 686 5.04 -13.78 -19.81
CA PHE A 686 4.32 -14.85 -19.15
C PHE A 686 4.97 -15.12 -17.79
N LEU A 687 4.21 -15.00 -16.73
CA LEU A 687 4.67 -15.22 -15.38
C LEU A 687 3.84 -16.37 -14.76
N GLN A 688 4.51 -17.32 -14.14
CA GLN A 688 3.86 -18.49 -13.53
C GLN A 688 3.50 -18.28 -12.05
N GLY A 689 4.21 -17.39 -11.37
CA GLY A 689 3.98 -17.04 -9.97
C GLY A 689 4.84 -15.86 -9.54
N TRP A 690 4.71 -15.48 -8.26
CA TRP A 690 5.42 -14.30 -7.72
C TRP A 690 6.94 -14.42 -7.79
N ASP A 691 7.49 -15.61 -7.89
CA ASP A 691 8.93 -15.84 -8.05
C ASP A 691 9.48 -15.32 -9.39
N ASP A 692 8.64 -15.17 -10.40
CA ASP A 692 9.01 -14.59 -11.69
C ASP A 692 9.04 -13.05 -11.68
N VAL A 693 8.49 -12.41 -10.64
CA VAL A 693 8.48 -10.95 -10.50
C VAL A 693 9.85 -10.46 -10.06
N HIS A 694 10.39 -9.47 -10.76
CA HIS A 694 11.73 -8.91 -10.52
C HIS A 694 11.70 -7.39 -10.39
N GLY A 695 12.79 -6.79 -9.89
CA GLY A 695 12.91 -5.34 -9.73
C GLY A 695 12.16 -4.78 -8.53
N ALA A 696 11.73 -3.53 -8.60
CA ALA A 696 11.07 -2.80 -7.53
C ALA A 696 9.84 -3.54 -6.98
N ASP A 697 9.03 -4.07 -7.87
CA ASP A 697 7.73 -4.70 -7.56
C ASP A 697 7.85 -6.02 -6.81
N ARG A 698 9.01 -6.63 -6.79
CA ARG A 698 9.25 -7.91 -6.11
C ARG A 698 8.78 -7.89 -4.65
N SER A 699 8.84 -6.74 -3.99
CA SER A 699 8.57 -6.62 -2.56
C SER A 699 7.69 -5.40 -2.26
N VAL A 700 6.84 -5.53 -1.26
CA VAL A 700 6.06 -4.43 -0.66
C VAL A 700 6.95 -3.33 -0.06
N ALA A 701 8.24 -3.59 0.10
CA ALA A 701 9.20 -2.61 0.61
C ALA A 701 9.55 -1.58 -0.47
N VAL A 702 8.98 -0.39 -0.37
CA VAL A 702 9.19 0.75 -1.27
C VAL A 702 9.74 1.95 -0.52
N VAL A 703 10.34 2.92 -1.25
CA VAL A 703 10.98 4.09 -0.63
C VAL A 703 10.79 5.37 -1.45
N ALA A 704 10.28 6.41 -0.81
CA ALA A 704 10.10 7.73 -1.41
C ALA A 704 10.91 8.80 -0.70
N ASP A 705 11.65 9.61 -1.43
CA ASP A 705 12.30 10.80 -0.91
C ASP A 705 11.30 11.97 -0.92
N VAL A 706 10.85 12.39 0.25
CA VAL A 706 9.72 13.33 0.41
C VAL A 706 10.13 14.74 0.79
N TYR A 707 11.32 14.93 1.39
CA TYR A 707 11.79 16.24 1.81
C TYR A 707 13.32 16.33 1.76
N THR A 708 13.85 17.37 1.12
CA THR A 708 15.29 17.64 1.07
C THR A 708 15.64 18.85 1.95
N ALA A 709 16.32 18.60 3.07
CA ALA A 709 16.70 19.59 4.07
C ALA A 709 18.15 20.06 3.86
N ASN A 710 18.37 20.94 2.88
CA ASN A 710 19.70 21.50 2.53
C ASN A 710 20.00 22.85 3.18
N ALA A 711 19.10 23.36 4.00
CA ALA A 711 19.21 24.70 4.52
C ALA A 711 20.15 24.80 5.74
N LEU A 712 20.54 26.03 6.10
CA LEU A 712 21.43 26.32 7.21
C LEU A 712 20.91 25.82 8.57
N ASN A 713 19.59 25.71 8.72
CA ASN A 713 18.95 25.17 9.92
C ASN A 713 19.11 23.65 10.08
N ASN A 714 19.54 22.94 9.06
CA ASN A 714 19.87 21.52 9.13
C ASN A 714 21.34 21.27 8.76
N PRO A 715 22.27 21.35 9.71
CA PRO A 715 23.69 21.15 9.46
C PRO A 715 24.04 19.72 8.97
N LYS A 716 23.14 18.77 9.10
CA LYS A 716 23.32 17.40 8.56
C LYS A 716 23.17 17.34 7.06
N HIS A 717 22.50 18.31 6.45
CA HIS A 717 22.12 18.28 5.04
C HIS A 717 21.55 16.92 4.64
N SER A 718 20.31 16.65 5.00
CA SER A 718 19.68 15.35 4.85
C SER A 718 18.48 15.34 3.91
N ILE A 719 18.15 14.16 3.44
CA ILE A 719 16.92 13.85 2.73
C ILE A 719 16.08 12.97 3.66
N LEU A 720 14.84 13.35 3.90
CA LEU A 720 13.85 12.52 4.58
C LEU A 720 13.27 11.52 3.60
N TYR A 721 13.26 10.27 4.00
CA TYR A 721 12.64 9.17 3.30
C TYR A 721 11.46 8.63 4.09
N GLU A 722 10.35 8.43 3.36
CA GLU A 722 9.18 7.69 3.78
C GLU A 722 9.16 6.37 3.03
N ALA A 723 8.94 5.27 3.75
CA ALA A 723 9.13 3.97 3.17
C ALA A 723 8.23 2.92 3.82
N THR A 724 8.15 1.77 3.17
CA THR A 724 7.62 0.53 3.74
C THR A 724 8.74 -0.49 3.88
N GLY A 725 8.59 -1.42 4.81
CA GLY A 725 9.45 -2.59 4.96
C GLY A 725 8.71 -3.87 4.55
N PRO A 726 9.23 -5.05 4.87
CA PRO A 726 8.54 -6.32 4.64
C PRO A 726 7.17 -6.35 5.31
N ALA A 727 6.27 -7.20 4.83
CA ALA A 727 4.98 -7.40 5.45
C ALA A 727 5.13 -7.95 6.87
N TYR A 728 4.37 -7.37 7.82
CA TYR A 728 4.29 -7.83 9.18
C TYR A 728 3.03 -8.67 9.39
N GLU A 729 3.09 -9.64 10.29
CA GLU A 729 1.92 -10.39 10.72
C GLU A 729 1.17 -9.61 11.81
N ILE A 730 -0.15 -9.61 11.75
CA ILE A 730 -1.02 -9.14 12.84
C ILE A 730 -1.87 -10.30 13.33
N TYR A 731 -1.85 -10.52 14.63
CA TYR A 731 -2.71 -11.47 15.30
C TYR A 731 -3.83 -10.73 16.00
N VAL A 732 -5.08 -11.13 15.78
CA VAL A 732 -6.26 -10.45 16.31
C VAL A 732 -7.20 -11.46 16.95
N VAL A 733 -7.66 -11.14 18.17
CA VAL A 733 -8.69 -11.93 18.85
C VAL A 733 -10.04 -11.37 18.47
N VAL A 734 -10.77 -12.07 17.61
CA VAL A 734 -12.09 -11.67 17.12
C VAL A 734 -13.21 -12.45 17.82
N GLU A 735 -14.43 -11.92 17.79
CA GLU A 735 -15.61 -12.64 18.26
C GLU A 735 -16.49 -13.05 17.06
N ILE A 736 -16.70 -14.36 16.89
CA ILE A 736 -17.59 -14.93 15.88
C ILE A 736 -18.61 -15.82 16.63
N GLU A 737 -19.90 -15.61 16.41
CA GLU A 737 -20.98 -16.36 17.07
C GLU A 737 -20.87 -16.39 18.60
N GLY A 738 -20.42 -15.30 19.21
CA GLY A 738 -20.25 -15.22 20.66
C GLY A 738 -18.97 -15.87 21.21
N ASN A 739 -18.15 -16.49 20.36
CA ASN A 739 -16.90 -17.17 20.71
C ASN A 739 -15.69 -16.36 20.26
N LEU A 740 -14.59 -16.46 21.02
CA LEU A 740 -13.32 -15.87 20.67
C LEU A 740 -12.50 -16.80 19.78
N TYR A 741 -11.95 -16.23 18.70
CA TYR A 741 -11.01 -16.91 17.80
C TYR A 741 -9.75 -16.07 17.66
N LEU A 742 -8.61 -16.72 17.63
CA LEU A 742 -7.37 -16.11 17.16
C LEU A 742 -7.33 -16.15 15.63
N THR A 743 -7.09 -15.01 15.02
CA THR A 743 -6.96 -14.86 13.57
C THR A 743 -5.63 -14.20 13.23
N ARG A 744 -5.12 -14.43 12.01
CA ARG A 744 -3.87 -13.84 11.50
C ARG A 744 -4.12 -13.09 10.22
N GLY A 745 -3.56 -11.90 10.11
CA GLY A 745 -3.55 -11.08 8.89
C GLY A 745 -2.18 -10.47 8.63
N ALA A 746 -2.10 -9.66 7.59
CA ALA A 746 -0.91 -8.90 7.24
C ALA A 746 -1.13 -7.41 7.42
N VAL A 747 -0.07 -6.69 7.81
CA VAL A 747 -0.06 -5.24 7.85
C VAL A 747 1.19 -4.71 7.15
N LEU A 748 1.07 -3.53 6.55
CA LEU A 748 2.21 -2.74 6.07
C LEU A 748 3.12 -2.39 7.24
N SER A 749 4.40 -2.21 6.99
CA SER A 749 5.37 -1.77 8.00
C SER A 749 5.98 -0.44 7.59
N TYR A 750 5.48 0.64 8.18
CA TYR A 750 5.96 1.99 7.93
C TYR A 750 7.40 2.18 8.42
N ARG A 751 8.19 2.94 7.64
CA ARG A 751 9.58 3.31 7.92
C ARG A 751 9.80 4.79 7.64
N GLU A 752 10.55 5.45 8.52
CA GLU A 752 10.96 6.84 8.37
C GLU A 752 12.44 6.98 8.75
N PHE A 753 13.23 7.63 7.89
CA PHE A 753 14.66 7.83 8.15
C PHE A 753 15.25 8.96 7.31
N GLU A 754 16.41 9.44 7.75
CA GLU A 754 17.17 10.46 7.04
C GLU A 754 18.47 9.88 6.46
N ARG A 755 18.86 10.36 5.26
CA ARG A 755 20.19 10.11 4.67
C ARG A 755 20.84 11.41 4.21
N PRO A 756 22.19 11.49 4.19
CA PRO A 756 22.90 12.68 3.69
C PRO A 756 22.54 13.01 2.24
N THR A 757 22.45 14.30 1.91
CA THR A 757 22.20 14.75 0.53
C THR A 757 23.34 14.41 -0.44
N GLY A 758 24.54 14.11 0.07
CA GLY A 758 25.66 13.65 -0.74
C GLY A 758 25.55 12.22 -1.24
N ASP A 759 24.66 11.41 -0.65
CA ASP A 759 24.39 10.06 -1.09
C ASP A 759 23.52 10.05 -2.36
N GLN A 760 23.64 9.00 -3.16
CA GLN A 760 22.67 8.79 -4.23
C GLN A 760 21.29 8.53 -3.65
N ARG A 761 20.23 9.04 -4.31
CA ARG A 761 18.84 8.77 -3.94
C ARG A 761 18.58 7.28 -4.09
N LEU A 762 17.94 6.68 -3.07
CA LEU A 762 17.62 5.27 -3.07
C LEU A 762 16.63 4.91 -4.18
N THR A 763 16.84 3.73 -4.77
CA THR A 763 15.81 3.01 -5.52
C THR A 763 15.19 1.94 -4.62
N ASP A 764 14.03 1.43 -5.02
CA ASP A 764 13.33 0.39 -4.24
C ASP A 764 14.17 -0.88 -4.13
N GLU A 765 14.87 -1.27 -5.19
CA GLU A 765 15.75 -2.45 -5.15
C GLU A 765 16.95 -2.25 -4.20
N GLU A 766 17.50 -1.04 -4.12
CA GLU A 766 18.56 -0.71 -3.17
C GLU A 766 18.04 -0.72 -1.74
N TRP A 767 16.83 -0.22 -1.52
CA TRP A 767 16.14 -0.24 -0.24
C TRP A 767 15.82 -1.66 0.20
N GLN A 768 15.23 -2.46 -0.67
CA GLN A 768 14.94 -3.89 -0.42
C GLN A 768 16.21 -4.67 -0.08
N LYS A 769 17.31 -4.41 -0.80
CA LYS A 769 18.60 -5.00 -0.49
C LYS A 769 19.15 -4.55 0.85
N TYR A 770 19.02 -3.26 1.17
CA TYR A 770 19.50 -2.70 2.45
C TYR A 770 18.76 -3.32 3.64
N LEU A 771 17.45 -3.53 3.52
CA LEU A 771 16.63 -4.14 4.55
C LEU A 771 16.98 -5.59 4.87
N LYS A 772 17.57 -6.35 3.93
CA LYS A 772 18.02 -7.73 4.20
C LYS A 772 19.10 -7.78 5.29
N ASP A 773 20.00 -6.79 5.28
CA ASP A 773 21.07 -6.68 6.26
C ASP A 773 20.65 -5.84 7.50
N HIS A 774 19.62 -5.01 7.38
CA HIS A 774 19.15 -4.05 8.38
C HIS A 774 17.62 -4.10 8.57
N PRO A 775 17.02 -5.23 8.97
CA PRO A 775 15.58 -5.45 8.93
C PRO A 775 14.77 -4.50 9.84
N SER A 776 15.41 -3.94 10.87
CA SER A 776 14.77 -3.00 11.80
C SER A 776 15.03 -1.52 11.48
N TYR A 777 15.72 -1.19 10.38
CA TYR A 777 16.07 0.18 10.06
C TYR A 777 14.83 1.02 9.74
N GLY A 778 14.74 2.20 10.32
CA GLY A 778 13.66 3.15 10.11
C GLY A 778 12.33 2.83 10.83
N ILE A 779 12.26 1.78 11.66
CA ILE A 779 11.05 1.50 12.45
C ILE A 779 10.87 2.61 13.49
N PRO A 780 9.71 3.30 13.52
CA PRO A 780 9.42 4.29 14.54
C PRO A 780 9.28 3.66 15.94
N SER A 781 9.83 4.31 16.95
CA SER A 781 9.79 3.79 18.35
C SER A 781 8.37 3.62 18.92
N TRP A 782 7.40 4.41 18.47
CA TRP A 782 6.01 4.28 18.91
C TRP A 782 5.33 2.96 18.47
N MET A 783 5.91 2.24 17.50
CA MET A 783 5.45 0.90 17.11
C MET A 783 5.68 -0.15 18.22
N GLU A 784 6.63 0.05 19.14
CA GLU A 784 6.91 -0.89 20.22
C GLU A 784 5.70 -1.14 21.14
N GLU A 785 4.77 -0.19 21.21
CA GLU A 785 3.53 -0.36 22.00
C GLU A 785 2.59 -1.41 21.41
N ILE A 786 2.57 -1.60 20.10
CA ILE A 786 1.67 -2.49 19.38
C ILE A 786 2.36 -3.69 18.72
N SER A 787 3.69 -3.69 18.67
CA SER A 787 4.47 -4.80 18.11
C SER A 787 5.25 -5.56 19.19
N VAL A 788 5.63 -6.78 18.86
CA VAL A 788 6.49 -7.64 19.70
C VAL A 788 7.79 -7.89 18.97
N PRO A 789 8.96 -7.64 19.58
CA PRO A 789 10.24 -7.97 18.97
C PRO A 789 10.31 -9.45 18.59
N VAL A 790 10.71 -9.76 17.36
CA VAL A 790 10.91 -11.13 16.93
C VAL A 790 12.31 -11.56 17.33
N THR A 791 12.38 -12.54 18.19
CA THR A 791 13.62 -13.25 18.54
C THR A 791 13.82 -14.51 17.71
N LYS A 792 12.73 -15.06 17.15
CA LYS A 792 12.67 -16.24 16.30
C LYS A 792 11.44 -16.12 15.39
N GLU A 793 11.53 -16.59 14.15
CA GLU A 793 10.35 -16.72 13.27
C GLU A 793 9.30 -17.61 13.95
N LEU A 794 8.04 -17.16 13.95
CA LEU A 794 6.93 -17.93 14.50
C LEU A 794 6.62 -19.07 13.54
N GLU A 795 6.82 -20.30 14.01
CA GLU A 795 6.41 -21.50 13.30
C GLU A 795 4.95 -21.79 13.63
N ASP A 796 4.16 -22.15 12.64
CA ASP A 796 2.79 -22.60 12.86
C ASP A 796 2.78 -23.95 13.56
N ASN A 797 1.70 -24.24 14.28
CA ASN A 797 1.55 -25.53 14.92
C ASN A 797 1.04 -26.55 13.88
N GLU A 798 1.96 -27.13 13.12
CA GLU A 798 1.65 -28.10 12.05
C GLU A 798 0.96 -29.38 12.53
N GLU A 799 0.95 -29.64 13.84
CA GLU A 799 0.23 -30.81 14.40
C GLU A 799 -1.29 -30.70 14.21
N PHE A 800 -1.80 -29.48 13.99
CA PHE A 800 -3.22 -29.19 13.79
C PHE A 800 -3.56 -28.80 12.34
N PHE A 801 -2.69 -29.15 11.41
CA PHE A 801 -2.86 -28.82 10.01
C PHE A 801 -3.80 -29.79 9.29
N TYR A 802 -4.79 -29.25 8.58
CA TYR A 802 -5.64 -29.97 7.64
C TYR A 802 -5.27 -29.56 6.22
N SER A 803 -4.64 -30.43 5.46
CA SER A 803 -4.43 -30.20 4.03
C SER A 803 -5.47 -30.95 3.22
N SER A 804 -6.21 -30.23 2.38
CA SER A 804 -7.02 -30.83 1.32
C SER A 804 -6.16 -31.40 0.19
N GLY A 805 -4.87 -31.06 0.16
CA GLY A 805 -3.83 -31.54 -0.75
C GLY A 805 -4.11 -31.33 -2.21
N CYS A 806 -3.33 -30.50 -2.86
CA CYS A 806 -3.10 -30.63 -4.31
C CYS A 806 -1.90 -31.52 -4.58
#